data_c10172123858482b30d4d40fb3e7a156
#
_entry.id   c10172123858482b30d4d40fb3e7a156
#
_cell.length_a   1.000
_cell.length_b   1.000
_cell.length_c   1.000
_cell.angle_alpha   90.00
_cell.angle_beta   90.00
_cell.angle_gamma   90.00
#
_symmetry.space_group_name_H-M   'P 1'
#
loop_
_entity.id
_entity.type
_entity.pdbx_description
1 polymer ?
#
loop_
_entity_poly.entity_id
_entity_poly.type
_entity_poly.pdbx_seq_one_letter_code
_entity_poly.pdbx_strand_id
1 'polypeptide(L)'
;MPTITLPPKENALFKRILRCYEHKQYRNGLKFCKQILETQSLQNMEVRRALFCWHVYGLLQRSDKKYDEAIKCYRNALKWDKDNLQILRDLSLLQIQMRDLEGYRETRYQLLQLRPAQRSSWIGYAVAYHLLEDFEMAAKIVEEFRKTQQTSPDKVDYEYSELLLYQNQVLREAGLHKEALDHLKNYEKQICDKLAVEETRGELLLKLQRPEEALEVYRRLQERNPENWAYYQGLEKALKPGSVEECQNIYEEAWVKFPKGLVPRRLPLNFLTGEKFRDCLDSYLRMNFSKGCPPVFTTLKSLYTDKEKVSIVEELVVGFERSLKSCRMFSENDDGKEEPPTTLLWVQYFLAQHFDFIGHPSVALDYINTAIDSTPTLIELFLIKAKIYKHAGNIKEAARWMDEAQALDTADRFINSKCAKYMLKASLIKEAEEMCSKFTREGTSAVENLNEMQCMWFQTECALAYKAMNKFGEALKKCHEIERHFVEITDDQFDFHTYCMRKMTLRSYVDLLKLEDVLRQHPFYYKAARTAIQIYLDLHDKPLTDDSKESQNLTDKELKKLRNKQRRAQKKAQLEEEKKNAEKEKQLKNQKKKKEDDDEEIGGPKEELIPDKLAKPENPLEEAVKFLIPLKNLVRNKIETHLLAFEIYFRKEKYLLMLQSIKRAVAIEPSNPWLHQCLVRFFKGGENNTTLILTAAACKVLRHEISRLFGESDPQSFNKNYLSQHSYSIPHRLAGKHHRHFYSIIY
;
A
#
# COMPACT_ATOMS: atom_id res chain seq x y z
N MET A 1 29.14 -23.59 -24.94
CA MET A 1 27.97 -23.88 -25.78
C MET A 1 28.37 -24.83 -26.87
N PRO A 2 27.66 -25.94 -27.17
CA PRO A 2 27.99 -26.80 -28.30
C PRO A 2 27.81 -25.98 -29.60
N THR A 3 28.77 -26.06 -30.51
CA THR A 3 28.75 -25.41 -31.81
C THR A 3 27.65 -25.98 -32.69
N ILE A 4 26.51 -25.31 -32.74
CA ILE A 4 25.38 -25.65 -33.60
C ILE A 4 25.66 -25.02 -34.96
N THR A 5 25.92 -25.80 -36.02
CA THR A 5 26.07 -25.30 -37.38
C THR A 5 24.69 -25.07 -37.99
N LEU A 6 24.22 -23.83 -37.93
CA LEU A 6 23.03 -23.38 -38.62
C LEU A 6 23.33 -23.17 -40.12
N PRO A 7 22.36 -23.35 -41.05
CA PRO A 7 22.52 -22.92 -42.45
C PRO A 7 22.98 -21.47 -42.56
N PRO A 8 23.75 -21.08 -43.59
CA PRO A 8 24.38 -19.75 -43.64
C PRO A 8 23.41 -18.57 -43.47
N LYS A 9 22.20 -18.63 -44.05
CA LYS A 9 21.16 -17.61 -43.93
C LYS A 9 20.60 -17.51 -42.48
N GLU A 10 20.31 -18.64 -41.87
CA GLU A 10 19.79 -18.71 -40.49
C GLU A 10 20.85 -18.30 -39.49
N ASN A 11 22.11 -18.70 -39.69
CA ASN A 11 23.24 -18.27 -38.87
C ASN A 11 23.45 -16.76 -38.89
N ALA A 12 23.27 -16.13 -40.06
CA ALA A 12 23.33 -14.67 -40.20
C ALA A 12 22.19 -13.98 -39.44
N LEU A 13 20.95 -14.50 -39.52
CA LEU A 13 19.80 -14.01 -38.75
C LEU A 13 20.01 -14.22 -37.25
N PHE A 14 20.53 -15.39 -36.86
CA PHE A 14 20.81 -15.69 -35.46
C PHE A 14 21.87 -14.76 -34.85
N LYS A 15 22.97 -14.49 -35.56
CA LYS A 15 23.95 -13.49 -35.11
C LYS A 15 23.33 -12.10 -34.95
N ARG A 16 22.34 -11.74 -35.79
CA ARG A 16 21.58 -10.50 -35.64
C ARG A 16 20.69 -10.51 -34.41
N ILE A 17 20.06 -11.66 -34.10
CA ILE A 17 19.22 -11.81 -32.88
C ILE A 17 20.07 -11.62 -31.62
N LEU A 18 21.26 -12.27 -31.56
CA LEU A 18 22.16 -12.10 -30.42
C LEU A 18 22.62 -10.64 -30.27
N ARG A 19 22.98 -9.97 -31.36
CA ARG A 19 23.31 -8.53 -31.33
C ARG A 19 22.13 -7.69 -30.87
N CYS A 20 20.90 -7.99 -31.29
CA CYS A 20 19.71 -7.30 -30.84
C CYS A 20 19.47 -7.53 -29.34
N TYR A 21 19.78 -8.70 -28.82
CA TYR A 21 19.70 -9.01 -27.39
C TYR A 21 20.74 -8.21 -26.60
N GLU A 22 22.01 -8.24 -27.02
CA GLU A 22 23.11 -7.49 -26.41
C GLU A 22 22.86 -5.96 -26.40
N HIS A 23 22.29 -5.43 -27.49
CA HIS A 23 21.94 -4.02 -27.60
C HIS A 23 20.54 -3.65 -27.09
N LYS A 24 19.88 -4.55 -26.30
CA LYS A 24 18.55 -4.33 -25.73
C LYS A 24 17.45 -3.98 -26.77
N GLN A 25 17.63 -4.33 -28.06
CA GLN A 25 16.68 -4.11 -29.15
C GLN A 25 15.72 -5.30 -29.30
N TYR A 26 15.02 -5.65 -28.24
CA TYR A 26 14.24 -6.88 -28.15
C TYR A 26 13.18 -7.01 -29.24
N ARG A 27 12.44 -5.95 -29.55
CA ARG A 27 11.41 -5.95 -30.61
C ARG A 27 11.95 -6.32 -32.00
N ASN A 28 13.15 -5.85 -32.32
CA ASN A 28 13.82 -6.23 -33.59
C ASN A 28 14.30 -7.68 -33.54
N GLY A 29 14.87 -8.12 -32.44
CA GLY A 29 15.23 -9.50 -32.19
C GLY A 29 14.06 -10.46 -32.37
N LEU A 30 12.89 -10.12 -31.81
CA LEU A 30 11.65 -10.89 -31.94
C LEU A 30 11.18 -11.04 -33.41
N LYS A 31 11.31 -9.99 -34.22
CA LYS A 31 10.99 -10.07 -35.67
C LYS A 31 11.89 -11.06 -36.42
N PHE A 32 13.20 -11.04 -36.13
CA PHE A 32 14.14 -11.98 -36.74
C PHE A 32 13.91 -13.45 -36.25
N CYS A 33 13.57 -13.63 -34.98
CA CYS A 33 13.20 -14.95 -34.49
C CYS A 33 11.96 -15.50 -35.21
N LYS A 34 10.91 -14.68 -35.39
CA LYS A 34 9.71 -15.08 -36.12
C LYS A 34 10.06 -15.50 -37.55
N GLN A 35 10.94 -14.75 -38.25
CA GLN A 35 11.38 -15.12 -39.58
C GLN A 35 12.06 -16.50 -39.65
N ILE A 36 12.84 -16.87 -38.64
CA ILE A 36 13.45 -18.21 -38.56
C ILE A 36 12.38 -19.28 -38.31
N LEU A 37 11.40 -19.01 -37.45
CA LEU A 37 10.34 -19.96 -37.10
C LEU A 37 9.30 -20.13 -38.23
N GLU A 38 9.07 -19.11 -39.04
CA GLU A 38 8.11 -19.10 -40.17
C GLU A 38 8.70 -19.68 -41.45
N THR A 39 10.03 -19.60 -41.68
CA THR A 39 10.68 -20.02 -42.93
C THR A 39 10.77 -21.53 -43.13
N GLN A 40 10.48 -22.34 -42.10
CA GLN A 40 10.53 -23.81 -42.20
C GLN A 40 9.24 -24.44 -41.68
N SER A 41 8.60 -25.26 -42.49
CA SER A 41 7.59 -26.18 -42.01
C SER A 41 8.21 -27.01 -40.87
N LEU A 42 7.63 -26.95 -39.67
CA LEU A 42 8.10 -27.57 -38.43
C LEU A 42 8.45 -29.08 -38.53
N GLN A 43 8.07 -29.74 -39.63
CA GLN A 43 8.28 -31.18 -39.86
C GLN A 43 9.72 -31.56 -40.27
N ASN A 44 10.55 -30.60 -40.73
CA ASN A 44 11.91 -30.89 -41.21
C ASN A 44 13.04 -30.23 -40.42
N MET A 45 12.75 -29.60 -39.29
CA MET A 45 13.77 -29.02 -38.41
C MET A 45 14.47 -30.05 -37.58
N GLU A 46 15.82 -30.08 -37.59
CA GLU A 46 16.56 -30.83 -36.56
C GLU A 46 16.11 -30.39 -35.15
N VAL A 47 15.83 -31.36 -34.29
CA VAL A 47 15.33 -31.19 -32.91
C VAL A 47 16.10 -30.08 -32.13
N ARG A 48 17.43 -30.08 -32.26
CA ARG A 48 18.30 -29.09 -31.58
C ARG A 48 18.11 -27.68 -32.06
N ARG A 49 17.76 -27.45 -33.34
CA ARG A 49 17.54 -26.12 -33.91
C ARG A 49 16.23 -25.55 -33.43
N ALA A 50 15.16 -26.34 -33.43
CA ALA A 50 13.85 -25.92 -32.95
C ALA A 50 13.91 -25.53 -31.45
N LEU A 51 14.52 -26.39 -30.63
CA LEU A 51 14.77 -26.17 -29.23
C LEU A 51 15.45 -24.79 -28.98
N PHE A 52 16.56 -24.58 -29.69
CA PHE A 52 17.37 -23.39 -29.52
C PHE A 52 16.64 -22.10 -29.95
N CYS A 53 15.92 -22.13 -31.07
CA CYS A 53 15.14 -20.98 -31.53
C CYS A 53 14.00 -20.64 -30.55
N TRP A 54 13.27 -21.62 -30.06
CA TRP A 54 12.21 -21.41 -29.07
C TRP A 54 12.75 -20.87 -27.72
N HIS A 55 13.92 -21.37 -27.29
CA HIS A 55 14.55 -20.90 -26.06
C HIS A 55 14.98 -19.43 -26.16
N VAL A 56 15.69 -19.07 -27.24
CA VAL A 56 16.12 -17.67 -27.46
C VAL A 56 14.92 -16.74 -27.68
N TYR A 57 13.88 -17.22 -28.36
CA TYR A 57 12.64 -16.45 -28.50
C TYR A 57 11.98 -16.20 -27.13
N GLY A 58 11.98 -17.20 -26.27
CA GLY A 58 11.53 -17.07 -24.88
C GLY A 58 12.34 -16.05 -24.07
N LEU A 59 13.68 -16.07 -24.21
CA LEU A 59 14.56 -15.09 -23.56
C LEU A 59 14.27 -13.65 -24.02
N LEU A 60 14.05 -13.44 -25.33
CA LEU A 60 13.68 -12.13 -25.86
C LEU A 60 12.31 -11.66 -25.37
N GLN A 61 11.31 -12.57 -25.32
CA GLN A 61 9.98 -12.25 -24.78
C GLN A 61 10.04 -11.89 -23.29
N ARG A 62 10.86 -12.63 -22.53
CA ARG A 62 11.13 -12.33 -21.12
C ARG A 62 11.75 -10.95 -20.96
N SER A 63 12.77 -10.61 -21.77
CA SER A 63 13.44 -9.32 -21.74
C SER A 63 12.54 -8.15 -22.22
N ASP A 64 11.55 -8.44 -23.10
CA ASP A 64 10.50 -7.47 -23.50
C ASP A 64 9.32 -7.45 -22.50
N LYS A 65 9.46 -8.11 -21.34
CA LYS A 65 8.48 -8.21 -20.24
C LYS A 65 7.15 -8.89 -20.64
N LYS A 66 7.15 -9.69 -21.69
CA LYS A 66 6.00 -10.49 -22.13
C LYS A 66 6.09 -11.91 -21.58
N TYR A 67 5.92 -12.02 -20.28
CA TYR A 67 6.17 -13.24 -19.52
C TYR A 67 5.26 -14.40 -19.92
N ASP A 68 3.98 -14.16 -20.21
CA ASP A 68 3.04 -15.20 -20.69
C ASP A 68 3.50 -15.81 -22.01
N GLU A 69 3.98 -14.98 -22.94
CA GLU A 69 4.52 -15.47 -24.23
C GLU A 69 5.85 -16.19 -24.02
N ALA A 70 6.70 -15.74 -23.10
CA ALA A 70 7.94 -16.43 -22.76
C ALA A 70 7.67 -17.83 -22.19
N ILE A 71 6.68 -18.01 -21.31
CA ILE A 71 6.25 -19.32 -20.78
C ILE A 71 5.82 -20.25 -21.92
N LYS A 72 5.02 -19.76 -22.87
CA LYS A 72 4.60 -20.53 -24.06
C LYS A 72 5.81 -20.96 -24.90
N CYS A 73 6.78 -20.08 -25.09
CA CYS A 73 8.01 -20.37 -25.84
C CYS A 73 8.84 -21.46 -25.15
N TYR A 74 9.03 -21.39 -23.83
CA TYR A 74 9.77 -22.40 -23.09
C TYR A 74 9.04 -23.74 -23.06
N ARG A 75 7.71 -23.75 -22.89
CA ARG A 75 6.92 -24.99 -23.04
C ARG A 75 7.05 -25.60 -24.43
N ASN A 76 7.10 -24.79 -25.49
CA ASN A 76 7.34 -25.28 -26.85
C ASN A 76 8.77 -25.81 -27.03
N ALA A 77 9.78 -25.16 -26.43
CA ALA A 77 11.14 -25.65 -26.46
C ALA A 77 11.25 -27.04 -25.76
N LEU A 78 10.60 -27.23 -24.61
CA LEU A 78 10.58 -28.48 -23.87
C LEU A 78 9.86 -29.64 -24.57
N LYS A 79 9.04 -29.39 -25.61
CA LYS A 79 8.51 -30.48 -26.48
C LYS A 79 9.60 -31.23 -27.24
N TRP A 80 10.72 -30.53 -27.51
CA TRP A 80 11.86 -31.08 -28.25
C TRP A 80 12.94 -31.66 -27.34
N ASP A 81 13.11 -31.16 -26.13
CA ASP A 81 14.03 -31.70 -25.13
C ASP A 81 13.40 -31.50 -23.73
N LYS A 82 12.72 -32.52 -23.25
CA LYS A 82 11.95 -32.50 -22.00
C LYS A 82 12.83 -32.32 -20.77
N ASP A 83 14.08 -32.79 -20.83
CA ASP A 83 14.99 -32.84 -19.69
C ASP A 83 16.01 -31.69 -19.69
N ASN A 84 15.78 -30.65 -20.47
CA ASN A 84 16.67 -29.51 -20.54
C ASN A 84 16.63 -28.67 -19.27
N LEU A 85 17.63 -28.86 -18.44
CA LEU A 85 17.74 -28.23 -17.11
C LEU A 85 17.73 -26.72 -17.15
N GLN A 86 18.33 -26.09 -18.18
CA GLN A 86 18.37 -24.63 -18.27
C GLN A 86 16.98 -24.07 -18.55
N ILE A 87 16.28 -24.65 -19.51
CA ILE A 87 14.92 -24.21 -19.87
C ILE A 87 13.94 -24.46 -18.74
N LEU A 88 14.04 -25.61 -18.04
CA LEU A 88 13.21 -25.90 -16.87
C LEU A 88 13.45 -24.89 -15.73
N ARG A 89 14.70 -24.48 -15.49
CA ARG A 89 15.01 -23.44 -14.52
C ARG A 89 14.39 -22.10 -14.89
N ASP A 90 14.62 -21.65 -16.13
CA ASP A 90 14.10 -20.38 -16.63
C ASP A 90 12.55 -20.37 -16.61
N LEU A 91 11.92 -21.48 -17.02
CA LEU A 91 10.47 -21.67 -16.96
C LEU A 91 9.97 -21.59 -15.53
N SER A 92 10.60 -22.27 -14.58
CA SER A 92 10.16 -22.27 -13.19
C SER A 92 10.25 -20.88 -12.55
N LEU A 93 11.26 -20.08 -12.91
CA LEU A 93 11.38 -18.69 -12.43
C LEU A 93 10.26 -17.79 -12.99
N LEU A 94 9.92 -17.97 -14.27
CA LEU A 94 8.79 -17.24 -14.86
C LEU A 94 7.46 -17.66 -14.25
N GLN A 95 7.26 -18.95 -13.98
CA GLN A 95 6.03 -19.45 -13.38
C GLN A 95 5.80 -18.91 -11.98
N ILE A 96 6.83 -18.88 -11.12
CA ILE A 96 6.69 -18.26 -9.79
C ILE A 96 6.47 -16.75 -9.88
N GLN A 97 7.17 -16.06 -10.78
CA GLN A 97 6.98 -14.63 -11.04
C GLN A 97 5.54 -14.33 -11.46
N MET A 98 4.95 -15.14 -12.33
CA MET A 98 3.59 -14.96 -12.84
C MET A 98 2.51 -15.63 -11.99
N ARG A 99 2.88 -16.26 -10.88
CA ARG A 99 1.95 -17.04 -10.01
C ARG A 99 1.23 -18.18 -10.74
N ASP A 100 1.85 -18.77 -11.79
CA ASP A 100 1.44 -20.07 -12.37
C ASP A 100 1.92 -21.19 -11.43
N LEU A 101 1.26 -21.31 -10.26
CA LEU A 101 1.73 -22.16 -9.16
C LEU A 101 1.64 -23.64 -9.50
N GLU A 102 0.61 -24.07 -10.23
CA GLU A 102 0.47 -25.47 -10.69
C GLU A 102 1.59 -25.84 -11.67
N GLY A 103 1.82 -24.98 -12.68
CA GLY A 103 2.94 -25.19 -13.60
C GLY A 103 4.30 -25.14 -12.90
N TYR A 104 4.47 -24.26 -11.91
CA TYR A 104 5.67 -24.18 -11.09
C TYR A 104 5.92 -25.46 -10.32
N ARG A 105 4.91 -26.06 -9.69
CA ARG A 105 4.97 -27.34 -8.98
C ARG A 105 5.44 -28.46 -9.91
N GLU A 106 4.83 -28.59 -11.10
CA GLU A 106 5.19 -29.60 -12.09
C GLU A 106 6.64 -29.47 -12.56
N THR A 107 7.05 -28.24 -12.91
CA THR A 107 8.41 -27.97 -13.38
C THR A 107 9.45 -28.21 -12.27
N ARG A 108 9.14 -27.88 -11.02
CA ARG A 108 10.02 -28.14 -9.85
C ARG A 108 10.13 -29.63 -9.54
N TYR A 109 9.05 -30.38 -9.73
CA TYR A 109 9.11 -31.87 -9.63
C TYR A 109 10.04 -32.46 -10.66
N GLN A 110 9.95 -32.05 -11.92
CA GLN A 110 10.88 -32.51 -12.97
C GLN A 110 12.34 -32.17 -12.65
N LEU A 111 12.60 -30.93 -12.17
CA LEU A 111 13.95 -30.54 -11.73
C LEU A 111 14.45 -31.36 -10.55
N LEU A 112 13.58 -31.78 -9.63
CA LEU A 112 13.92 -32.65 -8.52
C LEU A 112 14.27 -34.04 -8.99
N GLN A 113 13.51 -34.63 -9.92
CA GLN A 113 13.80 -35.94 -10.51
C GLN A 113 15.15 -35.96 -11.25
N LEU A 114 15.44 -34.88 -12.00
CA LEU A 114 16.67 -34.79 -12.79
C LEU A 114 17.92 -34.48 -11.94
N ARG A 115 17.76 -33.75 -10.85
CA ARG A 115 18.85 -33.29 -9.96
C ARG A 115 18.48 -33.41 -8.49
N PRO A 116 18.31 -34.62 -7.94
CA PRO A 116 17.91 -34.82 -6.54
C PRO A 116 18.98 -34.35 -5.53
N ALA A 117 20.24 -34.25 -5.92
CA ALA A 117 21.31 -33.72 -5.07
C ALA A 117 21.28 -32.19 -4.93
N GLN A 118 20.48 -31.46 -5.75
CA GLN A 118 20.46 -30.00 -5.75
C GLN A 118 19.43 -29.48 -4.75
N ARG A 119 19.90 -28.77 -3.70
CA ARG A 119 19.08 -28.15 -2.65
C ARG A 119 17.90 -27.33 -3.20
N SER A 120 18.14 -26.47 -4.19
CA SER A 120 17.11 -25.61 -4.77
C SER A 120 15.95 -26.35 -5.46
N SER A 121 16.16 -27.60 -5.87
CA SER A 121 15.09 -28.43 -6.43
C SER A 121 14.09 -28.85 -5.34
N TRP A 122 14.56 -29.34 -4.21
CA TRP A 122 13.74 -29.70 -3.06
C TRP A 122 12.98 -28.50 -2.50
N ILE A 123 13.72 -27.42 -2.25
CA ILE A 123 13.14 -26.20 -1.66
C ILE A 123 12.11 -25.58 -2.59
N GLY A 124 12.42 -25.46 -3.88
CA GLY A 124 11.46 -24.92 -4.84
C GLY A 124 10.18 -25.76 -4.94
N TYR A 125 10.30 -27.10 -4.80
CA TYR A 125 9.16 -28.01 -4.80
C TYR A 125 8.33 -27.89 -3.51
N ALA A 126 8.97 -27.78 -2.35
CA ALA A 126 8.28 -27.52 -1.07
C ALA A 126 7.55 -26.17 -1.07
N VAL A 127 8.20 -25.10 -1.56
CA VAL A 127 7.59 -23.77 -1.69
C VAL A 127 6.38 -23.78 -2.64
N ALA A 128 6.43 -24.59 -3.72
CA ALA A 128 5.29 -24.72 -4.63
C ALA A 128 4.04 -25.24 -3.90
N TYR A 129 4.19 -26.30 -3.12
CA TYR A 129 3.08 -26.86 -2.31
C TYR A 129 2.62 -25.89 -1.22
N HIS A 130 3.57 -25.20 -0.57
CA HIS A 130 3.25 -24.20 0.45
C HIS A 130 2.38 -23.05 -0.13
N LEU A 131 2.73 -22.55 -1.32
CA LEU A 131 1.96 -21.48 -1.98
C LEU A 131 0.62 -21.98 -2.55
N LEU A 132 0.49 -23.27 -2.84
CA LEU A 132 -0.77 -23.93 -3.21
C LEU A 132 -1.63 -24.29 -1.98
N GLU A 133 -1.20 -23.93 -0.78
CA GLU A 133 -1.86 -24.21 0.50
C GLU A 133 -1.97 -25.71 0.85
N ASP A 134 -1.20 -26.58 0.17
CA ASP A 134 -1.03 -27.98 0.55
C ASP A 134 0.15 -28.10 1.54
N PHE A 135 -0.11 -27.67 2.76
CA PHE A 135 0.91 -27.57 3.81
C PHE A 135 1.42 -28.94 4.27
N GLU A 136 0.59 -29.97 4.23
CA GLU A 136 0.99 -31.32 4.62
C GLU A 136 2.05 -31.89 3.66
N MET A 137 1.83 -31.73 2.36
CA MET A 137 2.81 -32.16 1.36
C MET A 137 4.08 -31.31 1.44
N ALA A 138 3.96 -30.01 1.62
CA ALA A 138 5.11 -29.15 1.83
C ALA A 138 5.95 -29.59 3.05
N ALA A 139 5.31 -29.90 4.20
CA ALA A 139 5.98 -30.40 5.39
C ALA A 139 6.72 -31.74 5.14
N LYS A 140 6.08 -32.68 4.43
CA LYS A 140 6.69 -33.99 4.06
C LYS A 140 7.93 -33.81 3.18
N ILE A 141 7.86 -32.93 2.18
CA ILE A 141 8.99 -32.67 1.26
C ILE A 141 10.16 -32.04 2.03
N VAL A 142 9.90 -31.08 2.91
CA VAL A 142 10.95 -30.46 3.74
C VAL A 142 11.57 -31.47 4.69
N GLU A 143 10.76 -32.37 5.28
CA GLU A 143 11.24 -33.43 6.17
C GLU A 143 12.15 -34.42 5.43
N GLU A 144 11.73 -34.88 4.25
CA GLU A 144 12.57 -35.77 3.43
C GLU A 144 13.88 -35.08 2.99
N PHE A 145 13.81 -33.81 2.60
CA PHE A 145 15.00 -33.05 2.30
C PHE A 145 15.93 -32.92 3.52
N ARG A 146 15.39 -32.64 4.68
CA ARG A 146 16.16 -32.52 5.94
C ARG A 146 16.90 -33.82 6.27
N LYS A 147 16.27 -34.98 6.09
CA LYS A 147 16.90 -36.27 6.31
C LYS A 147 18.12 -36.52 5.40
N THR A 148 18.17 -35.89 4.23
CA THR A 148 19.33 -35.97 3.33
C THR A 148 20.51 -35.09 3.75
N GLN A 149 20.28 -34.14 4.68
CA GLN A 149 21.33 -33.22 5.14
C GLN A 149 22.13 -33.88 6.27
N GLN A 150 23.41 -34.07 6.03
CA GLN A 150 24.37 -34.51 7.07
C GLN A 150 24.79 -33.28 7.89
N THR A 151 24.17 -33.05 9.03
CA THR A 151 24.51 -31.95 9.95
C THR A 151 25.13 -32.55 11.23
N SER A 152 26.25 -32.01 11.67
CA SER A 152 26.82 -32.34 12.99
C SER A 152 25.90 -31.70 14.06
N PRO A 153 25.47 -32.46 15.09
CA PRO A 153 24.56 -31.95 16.13
C PRO A 153 25.09 -30.71 16.86
N ASP A 154 26.41 -30.55 16.90
CA ASP A 154 27.07 -29.50 17.67
C ASP A 154 27.42 -28.25 16.85
N LYS A 155 27.24 -28.29 15.52
CA LYS A 155 27.52 -27.14 14.65
C LYS A 155 26.22 -26.42 14.29
N VAL A 156 26.06 -25.20 14.80
CA VAL A 156 24.95 -24.31 14.43
C VAL A 156 25.26 -23.67 13.09
N ASP A 157 24.46 -23.98 12.07
CA ASP A 157 24.50 -23.37 10.74
C ASP A 157 23.28 -22.49 10.51
N TYR A 158 23.48 -21.27 10.04
CA TYR A 158 22.41 -20.32 9.83
C TYR A 158 21.40 -20.80 8.79
N GLU A 159 21.87 -21.33 7.64
CA GLU A 159 20.97 -21.79 6.56
C GLU A 159 20.13 -22.98 7.01
N TYR A 160 20.72 -23.89 7.80
CA TYR A 160 20.00 -25.03 8.38
C TYR A 160 19.03 -24.58 9.47
N SER A 161 19.39 -23.63 10.30
CA SER A 161 18.50 -23.02 11.30
C SER A 161 17.26 -22.41 10.65
N GLU A 162 17.43 -21.68 9.52
CA GLU A 162 16.30 -21.11 8.77
C GLU A 162 15.42 -22.20 8.13
N LEU A 163 16.01 -23.30 7.65
CA LEU A 163 15.25 -24.46 7.17
C LEU A 163 14.36 -25.05 8.27
N LEU A 164 14.90 -25.21 9.48
CA LEU A 164 14.15 -25.73 10.63
C LEU A 164 12.99 -24.83 11.02
N LEU A 165 13.23 -23.51 11.05
CA LEU A 165 12.16 -22.53 11.35
C LEU A 165 11.09 -22.49 10.24
N TYR A 166 11.49 -22.64 8.99
CA TYR A 166 10.56 -22.75 7.87
C TYR A 166 9.72 -24.03 7.96
N GLN A 167 10.33 -25.18 8.26
CA GLN A 167 9.62 -26.43 8.49
C GLN A 167 8.59 -26.28 9.61
N ASN A 168 8.98 -25.65 10.70
CA ASN A 168 8.06 -25.38 11.80
C ASN A 168 6.89 -24.48 11.39
N GLN A 169 7.14 -23.45 10.58
CA GLN A 169 6.07 -22.59 10.04
C GLN A 169 5.07 -23.42 9.22
N VAL A 170 5.56 -24.28 8.31
CA VAL A 170 4.69 -25.11 7.48
C VAL A 170 3.86 -26.09 8.33
N LEU A 171 4.46 -26.72 9.36
CA LEU A 171 3.73 -27.57 10.30
C LEU A 171 2.62 -26.82 11.05
N ARG A 172 2.89 -25.56 11.46
CA ARG A 172 1.88 -24.71 12.13
C ARG A 172 0.74 -24.32 11.19
N GLU A 173 1.05 -24.00 9.94
CA GLU A 173 0.05 -23.67 8.91
C GLU A 173 -0.78 -24.89 8.51
N ALA A 174 -0.19 -26.09 8.55
CA ALA A 174 -0.89 -27.37 8.39
C ALA A 174 -1.82 -27.72 9.58
N GLY A 175 -1.78 -26.96 10.68
CA GLY A 175 -2.53 -27.27 11.90
C GLY A 175 -1.92 -28.40 12.77
N LEU A 176 -0.74 -28.91 12.42
CA LEU A 176 -0.01 -29.97 13.11
C LEU A 176 0.75 -29.39 14.32
N HIS A 177 0.00 -28.82 15.27
CA HIS A 177 0.57 -28.04 16.39
C HIS A 177 1.42 -28.88 17.35
N LYS A 178 1.04 -30.16 17.57
CA LYS A 178 1.80 -31.07 18.42
C LYS A 178 3.14 -31.41 17.81
N GLU A 179 3.13 -31.79 16.53
CA GLU A 179 4.34 -32.10 15.76
C GLU A 179 5.25 -30.85 15.65
N ALA A 180 4.67 -29.66 15.50
CA ALA A 180 5.43 -28.42 15.49
C ALA A 180 6.12 -28.15 16.84
N LEU A 181 5.45 -28.42 17.96
CA LEU A 181 6.05 -28.28 19.30
C LEU A 181 7.17 -29.29 19.53
N ASP A 182 6.95 -30.55 19.16
CA ASP A 182 7.96 -31.61 19.30
C ASP A 182 9.17 -31.33 18.38
N HIS A 183 8.93 -30.81 17.19
CA HIS A 183 9.98 -30.34 16.28
C HIS A 183 10.84 -29.23 16.92
N LEU A 184 10.24 -28.21 17.55
CA LEU A 184 11.01 -27.17 18.26
C LEU A 184 11.87 -27.76 19.39
N LYS A 185 11.33 -28.67 20.20
CA LYS A 185 12.05 -29.32 21.30
C LYS A 185 13.27 -30.10 20.78
N ASN A 186 13.10 -30.85 19.69
CA ASN A 186 14.15 -31.70 19.14
C ASN A 186 15.30 -30.90 18.52
N TYR A 187 15.00 -29.74 17.93
CA TYR A 187 15.96 -28.94 17.15
C TYR A 187 16.36 -27.60 17.78
N GLU A 188 15.88 -27.29 18.97
CA GLU A 188 16.15 -26.01 19.66
C GLU A 188 17.64 -25.64 19.69
N LYS A 189 18.51 -26.61 19.95
CA LYS A 189 19.96 -26.37 19.99
C LYS A 189 20.56 -25.91 18.67
N GLN A 190 19.98 -26.35 17.56
CA GLN A 190 20.45 -26.08 16.19
C GLN A 190 19.83 -24.78 15.60
N ILE A 191 18.83 -24.20 16.25
CA ILE A 191 18.20 -22.96 15.81
C ILE A 191 18.92 -21.76 16.41
N CYS A 192 19.35 -20.81 15.57
CA CYS A 192 20.04 -19.59 15.98
C CYS A 192 19.11 -18.60 16.70
N ASP A 193 17.90 -18.42 16.17
CA ASP A 193 16.90 -17.45 16.67
C ASP A 193 16.16 -18.01 17.88
N LYS A 194 16.78 -17.88 19.07
CA LYS A 194 16.20 -18.37 20.32
C LYS A 194 14.91 -17.64 20.72
N LEU A 195 14.79 -16.36 20.33
CA LEU A 195 13.59 -15.58 20.62
C LEU A 195 12.39 -16.11 19.83
N ALA A 196 12.56 -16.34 18.53
CA ALA A 196 11.52 -16.94 17.70
C ALA A 196 11.09 -18.33 18.19
N VAL A 197 12.01 -19.13 18.74
CA VAL A 197 11.70 -20.44 19.34
C VAL A 197 10.80 -20.27 20.55
N GLU A 198 11.12 -19.38 21.50
CA GLU A 198 10.33 -19.15 22.71
C GLU A 198 8.95 -18.55 22.39
N GLU A 199 8.87 -17.55 21.51
CA GLU A 199 7.60 -16.97 21.09
C GLU A 199 6.70 -18.00 20.40
N THR A 200 7.24 -18.80 19.48
CA THR A 200 6.51 -19.86 18.80
C THR A 200 6.08 -20.96 19.77
N ARG A 201 6.93 -21.31 20.73
CA ARG A 201 6.60 -22.29 21.79
C ARG A 201 5.41 -21.82 22.62
N GLY A 202 5.39 -20.56 23.04
CA GLY A 202 4.27 -19.98 23.79
C GLY A 202 2.96 -20.04 23.01
N GLU A 203 2.99 -19.66 21.73
CA GLU A 203 1.81 -19.73 20.86
C GLU A 203 1.28 -21.17 20.68
N LEU A 204 2.18 -22.13 20.43
CA LEU A 204 1.82 -23.54 20.26
C LEU A 204 1.22 -24.15 21.53
N LEU A 205 1.79 -23.84 22.70
CA LEU A 205 1.27 -24.32 23.98
C LEU A 205 -0.15 -23.79 24.25
N LEU A 206 -0.43 -22.52 23.91
CA LEU A 206 -1.80 -21.97 24.01
C LEU A 206 -2.76 -22.69 23.06
N LYS A 207 -2.37 -22.96 21.82
CA LYS A 207 -3.19 -23.67 20.84
C LYS A 207 -3.45 -25.12 21.25
N LEU A 208 -2.49 -25.77 21.91
CA LEU A 208 -2.60 -27.13 22.41
C LEU A 208 -3.29 -27.22 23.78
N GLN A 209 -3.86 -26.14 24.31
CA GLN A 209 -4.55 -26.08 25.60
C GLN A 209 -3.66 -26.52 26.77
N ARG A 210 -2.37 -26.10 26.76
CA ARG A 210 -1.38 -26.34 27.85
C ARG A 210 -1.03 -25.01 28.52
N PRO A 211 -1.96 -24.41 29.28
CA PRO A 211 -1.83 -23.05 29.79
C PRO A 211 -0.69 -22.89 30.82
N GLU A 212 -0.44 -23.89 31.68
CA GLU A 212 0.59 -23.82 32.72
C GLU A 212 1.99 -23.66 32.13
N GLU A 213 2.31 -24.45 31.08
CA GLU A 213 3.59 -24.37 30.41
C GLU A 213 3.70 -23.08 29.56
N ALA A 214 2.60 -22.66 28.95
CA ALA A 214 2.56 -21.39 28.22
C ALA A 214 2.82 -20.20 29.15
N LEU A 215 2.27 -20.23 30.37
CA LEU A 215 2.47 -19.21 31.40
C LEU A 215 3.95 -19.04 31.75
N GLU A 216 4.69 -20.14 31.93
CA GLU A 216 6.13 -20.09 32.20
C GLU A 216 6.92 -19.44 31.07
N VAL A 217 6.56 -19.80 29.82
CA VAL A 217 7.21 -19.23 28.62
C VAL A 217 6.94 -17.74 28.54
N TYR A 218 5.69 -17.30 28.68
CA TYR A 218 5.35 -15.88 28.60
C TYR A 218 5.90 -15.06 29.76
N ARG A 219 6.07 -15.61 30.94
CA ARG A 219 6.76 -14.96 32.08
C ARG A 219 8.22 -14.70 31.75
N ARG A 220 8.93 -15.67 31.16
CA ARG A 220 10.33 -15.47 30.71
C ARG A 220 10.44 -14.42 29.61
N LEU A 221 9.50 -14.44 28.65
CA LEU A 221 9.45 -13.44 27.57
C LEU A 221 9.18 -12.03 28.13
N GLN A 222 8.28 -11.89 29.09
CA GLN A 222 7.99 -10.64 29.79
C GLN A 222 9.22 -10.10 30.55
N GLU A 223 9.98 -10.98 31.23
CA GLU A 223 11.23 -10.59 31.89
C GLU A 223 12.27 -10.04 30.90
N ARG A 224 12.33 -10.64 29.73
CA ARG A 224 13.22 -10.20 28.65
C ARG A 224 12.82 -8.85 28.08
N ASN A 225 11.54 -8.61 27.88
CA ASN A 225 11.01 -7.34 27.35
C ASN A 225 9.63 -7.02 27.98
N PRO A 226 9.61 -6.28 29.12
CA PRO A 226 8.37 -5.92 29.82
C PRO A 226 7.52 -4.89 29.08
N GLU A 227 8.00 -4.31 27.95
CA GLU A 227 7.25 -3.35 27.14
C GLU A 227 6.57 -3.98 25.92
N ASN A 228 6.65 -5.31 25.74
CA ASN A 228 5.98 -5.99 24.64
C ASN A 228 4.54 -6.37 25.00
N TRP A 229 3.57 -5.71 24.37
CA TRP A 229 2.14 -5.95 24.56
C TRP A 229 1.70 -7.41 24.31
N ALA A 230 2.31 -8.06 23.30
CA ALA A 230 1.94 -9.43 22.94
C ALA A 230 2.19 -10.44 24.08
N TYR A 231 3.20 -10.19 24.93
CA TYR A 231 3.50 -11.09 26.02
C TYR A 231 2.45 -11.02 27.14
N TYR A 232 1.90 -9.84 27.42
CA TYR A 232 0.78 -9.69 28.36
C TYR A 232 -0.49 -10.33 27.81
N GLN A 233 -0.79 -10.19 26.54
CA GLN A 233 -1.90 -10.90 25.89
C GLN A 233 -1.72 -12.42 25.94
N GLY A 234 -0.49 -12.91 25.83
CA GLY A 234 -0.16 -14.32 26.03
C GLY A 234 -0.42 -14.79 27.45
N LEU A 235 -0.04 -13.99 28.47
CA LEU A 235 -0.32 -14.24 29.88
C LEU A 235 -1.82 -14.28 30.16
N GLU A 236 -2.60 -13.31 29.66
CA GLU A 236 -4.06 -13.31 29.81
C GLU A 236 -4.71 -14.57 29.20
N LYS A 237 -4.28 -14.96 27.99
CA LYS A 237 -4.79 -16.17 27.33
C LYS A 237 -4.42 -17.45 28.09
N ALA A 238 -3.27 -17.48 28.76
CA ALA A 238 -2.85 -18.62 29.57
C ALA A 238 -3.62 -18.69 30.89
N LEU A 239 -3.74 -17.57 31.57
CA LEU A 239 -4.40 -17.49 32.90
C LEU A 239 -5.92 -17.53 32.81
N LYS A 240 -6.50 -17.04 31.69
CA LYS A 240 -7.96 -16.96 31.45
C LYS A 240 -8.71 -16.33 32.61
N PRO A 241 -8.38 -15.08 33.01
CA PRO A 241 -9.02 -14.47 34.19
C PRO A 241 -10.55 -14.43 34.03
N GLY A 242 -11.27 -14.84 35.06
CA GLY A 242 -12.73 -14.89 35.05
C GLY A 242 -13.39 -13.58 35.45
N SER A 243 -12.61 -12.64 36.02
CA SER A 243 -13.08 -11.32 36.47
C SER A 243 -12.10 -10.19 36.07
N VAL A 244 -12.61 -8.96 36.16
CA VAL A 244 -11.79 -7.75 35.95
C VAL A 244 -10.69 -7.65 37.01
N GLU A 245 -10.99 -8.04 38.26
CA GLU A 245 -10.07 -8.05 39.37
C GLU A 245 -8.90 -9.02 39.11
N GLU A 246 -9.19 -10.23 38.69
CA GLU A 246 -8.16 -11.22 38.36
C GLU A 246 -7.26 -10.72 37.19
N CYS A 247 -7.87 -10.11 36.20
CA CYS A 247 -7.12 -9.50 35.10
C CYS A 247 -6.22 -8.36 35.59
N GLN A 248 -6.72 -7.50 36.48
CA GLN A 248 -5.97 -6.39 37.09
C GLN A 248 -4.75 -6.90 37.87
N ASN A 249 -4.91 -7.97 38.67
CA ASN A 249 -3.82 -8.55 39.47
C ASN A 249 -2.60 -8.95 38.61
N ILE A 250 -2.81 -9.43 37.38
CA ILE A 250 -1.71 -9.76 36.44
C ILE A 250 -0.81 -8.55 36.19
N TYR A 251 -1.43 -7.38 36.05
CA TYR A 251 -0.71 -6.14 35.76
C TYR A 251 -0.13 -5.51 37.03
N GLU A 252 -0.77 -5.65 38.15
CA GLU A 252 -0.25 -5.19 39.46
C GLU A 252 1.02 -5.95 39.86
N GLU A 253 1.05 -7.27 39.70
CA GLU A 253 2.28 -8.06 39.84
C GLU A 253 3.40 -7.52 38.91
N ALA A 254 3.06 -7.19 37.67
CA ALA A 254 4.02 -6.62 36.72
C ALA A 254 4.50 -5.22 37.14
N TRP A 255 3.65 -4.39 37.75
CA TRP A 255 4.05 -3.06 38.27
C TRP A 255 5.09 -3.18 39.38
N VAL A 256 4.89 -4.12 40.28
CA VAL A 256 5.86 -4.36 41.37
C VAL A 256 7.17 -4.86 40.81
N LYS A 257 7.13 -5.77 39.84
CA LYS A 257 8.31 -6.35 39.22
C LYS A 257 9.07 -5.36 38.29
N PHE A 258 8.32 -4.52 37.56
CA PHE A 258 8.86 -3.55 36.60
C PHE A 258 8.38 -2.12 36.93
N PRO A 259 8.90 -1.46 37.97
CA PRO A 259 8.42 -0.16 38.44
C PRO A 259 8.47 0.96 37.42
N LYS A 260 9.41 0.86 36.46
CA LYS A 260 9.60 1.83 35.36
C LYS A 260 8.82 1.49 34.09
N GLY A 261 8.14 0.32 34.06
CA GLY A 261 7.38 -0.15 32.91
C GLY A 261 6.14 0.70 32.65
N LEU A 262 5.95 1.10 31.40
CA LEU A 262 4.76 1.86 30.97
C LEU A 262 3.61 0.94 30.56
N VAL A 263 3.92 -0.17 29.90
CA VAL A 263 2.92 -1.09 29.35
C VAL A 263 2.03 -1.72 30.41
N PRO A 264 2.56 -2.21 31.57
CA PRO A 264 1.71 -2.75 32.63
C PRO A 264 0.69 -1.76 33.21
N ARG A 265 0.98 -0.45 33.11
CA ARG A 265 0.07 0.62 33.55
C ARG A 265 -0.88 1.08 32.46
N ARG A 266 -0.48 0.94 31.19
CA ARG A 266 -1.30 1.37 30.06
C ARG A 266 -2.37 0.35 29.68
N LEU A 267 -2.06 -0.95 29.68
CA LEU A 267 -2.98 -2.00 29.24
C LEU A 267 -4.24 -2.11 30.09
N PRO A 268 -4.21 -2.01 31.43
CA PRO A 268 -5.41 -2.07 32.26
C PRO A 268 -6.45 -1.01 31.91
N LEU A 269 -6.04 0.15 31.40
CA LEU A 269 -6.95 1.22 30.98
C LEU A 269 -7.91 0.79 29.86
N ASN A 270 -7.63 -0.29 29.15
CA ASN A 270 -8.51 -0.79 28.10
C ASN A 270 -9.80 -1.41 28.68
N PHE A 271 -9.70 -2.12 29.81
CA PHE A 271 -10.82 -2.88 30.40
C PHE A 271 -11.34 -2.31 31.72
N LEU A 272 -10.56 -1.50 32.44
CA LEU A 272 -11.00 -0.84 33.65
C LEU A 272 -12.05 0.24 33.37
N THR A 273 -12.96 0.47 34.34
CA THR A 273 -14.02 1.48 34.31
C THR A 273 -14.17 2.14 35.69
N GLY A 274 -14.88 3.28 35.76
CA GLY A 274 -15.17 3.99 36.99
C GLY A 274 -13.93 4.43 37.78
N GLU A 275 -13.99 4.30 39.13
CA GLU A 275 -12.90 4.73 40.02
C GLU A 275 -11.60 3.96 39.78
N LYS A 276 -11.65 2.65 39.53
CA LYS A 276 -10.46 1.85 39.22
C LYS A 276 -9.74 2.34 37.98
N PHE A 277 -10.51 2.76 36.95
CA PHE A 277 -9.95 3.40 35.74
C PHE A 277 -9.30 4.74 36.09
N ARG A 278 -9.98 5.57 36.91
CA ARG A 278 -9.51 6.87 37.38
C ARG A 278 -8.14 6.75 38.07
N ASP A 279 -8.03 5.87 39.07
CA ASP A 279 -6.81 5.66 39.87
C ASP A 279 -5.63 5.16 39.01
N CYS A 280 -5.89 4.20 38.13
CA CYS A 280 -4.88 3.68 37.21
C CYS A 280 -4.43 4.76 36.23
N LEU A 281 -5.37 5.54 35.70
CA LEU A 281 -5.10 6.63 34.77
C LEU A 281 -4.32 7.76 35.45
N ASP A 282 -4.67 8.13 36.68
CA ASP A 282 -3.97 9.14 37.49
C ASP A 282 -2.49 8.76 37.65
N SER A 283 -2.22 7.55 38.12
CA SER A 283 -0.84 7.05 38.24
C SER A 283 -0.07 7.06 36.90
N TYR A 284 -0.72 6.63 35.82
CA TYR A 284 -0.13 6.60 34.49
C TYR A 284 0.21 8.00 33.98
N LEU A 285 -0.72 8.95 34.12
CA LEU A 285 -0.55 10.33 33.64
C LEU A 285 0.51 11.09 34.43
N ARG A 286 0.51 11.02 35.76
CA ARG A 286 1.51 11.68 36.63
C ARG A 286 2.92 11.26 36.23
N MET A 287 3.15 9.95 36.09
CA MET A 287 4.47 9.43 35.69
C MET A 287 4.92 9.93 34.31
N ASN A 288 4.00 10.02 33.35
CA ASN A 288 4.32 10.46 32.00
C ASN A 288 4.52 11.97 31.91
N PHE A 289 3.72 12.78 32.63
CA PHE A 289 3.88 14.23 32.65
C PHE A 289 5.14 14.68 33.36
N SER A 290 5.47 14.05 34.51
CA SER A 290 6.73 14.34 35.20
C SER A 290 7.96 13.99 34.36
N LYS A 291 7.89 12.92 33.54
CA LYS A 291 8.95 12.56 32.58
C LYS A 291 8.99 13.46 31.33
N GLY A 292 7.93 14.19 31.06
CA GLY A 292 7.78 14.97 29.81
C GLY A 292 7.69 14.08 28.56
N CYS A 293 6.70 13.18 28.49
CA CYS A 293 6.50 12.26 27.39
C CYS A 293 5.51 12.85 26.35
N PRO A 294 5.95 13.32 25.16
CA PRO A 294 5.05 13.94 24.16
C PRO A 294 3.98 12.99 23.61
N PRO A 295 4.20 11.66 23.42
CA PRO A 295 3.23 10.77 22.79
C PRO A 295 2.09 10.31 23.70
N VAL A 296 1.95 10.78 24.95
CA VAL A 296 0.95 10.32 25.93
C VAL A 296 -0.46 10.36 25.36
N PHE A 297 -0.86 11.48 24.73
CA PHE A 297 -2.17 11.58 24.10
C PHE A 297 -2.39 10.50 23.03
N THR A 298 -1.39 10.27 22.18
CA THR A 298 -1.48 9.28 21.10
C THR A 298 -1.65 7.87 21.64
N THR A 299 -0.99 7.53 22.76
CA THR A 299 -1.11 6.20 23.40
C THR A 299 -2.49 5.98 24.01
N LEU A 300 -3.17 7.05 24.46
CA LEU A 300 -4.50 6.98 25.07
C LEU A 300 -5.64 7.12 24.04
N LYS A 301 -5.35 7.48 22.81
CA LYS A 301 -6.36 7.82 21.78
C LYS A 301 -7.37 6.69 21.53
N SER A 302 -6.97 5.43 21.67
CA SER A 302 -7.88 4.27 21.52
C SER A 302 -9.00 4.23 22.56
N LEU A 303 -8.84 4.89 23.70
CA LEU A 303 -9.84 4.97 24.77
C LEU A 303 -10.96 5.98 24.48
N TYR A 304 -10.77 6.87 23.50
CA TYR A 304 -11.73 7.93 23.16
C TYR A 304 -12.99 7.45 22.43
N THR A 305 -13.12 6.16 22.20
CA THR A 305 -14.38 5.53 21.77
C THR A 305 -15.42 5.47 22.88
N ASP A 306 -14.97 5.52 24.14
CA ASP A 306 -15.81 5.48 25.35
C ASP A 306 -15.94 6.88 25.94
N LYS A 307 -17.17 7.41 25.97
CA LYS A 307 -17.46 8.76 26.42
C LYS A 307 -17.23 8.95 27.91
N GLU A 308 -17.47 7.94 28.73
CA GLU A 308 -17.23 7.99 30.18
C GLU A 308 -15.73 8.13 30.46
N LYS A 309 -14.92 7.34 29.80
CA LYS A 309 -13.45 7.43 29.90
C LYS A 309 -12.93 8.81 29.46
N VAL A 310 -13.50 9.37 28.39
CA VAL A 310 -13.14 10.73 27.92
C VAL A 310 -13.43 11.77 28.99
N SER A 311 -14.59 11.69 29.66
CA SER A 311 -14.96 12.60 30.74
C SER A 311 -13.98 12.52 31.92
N ILE A 312 -13.61 11.30 32.33
CA ILE A 312 -12.65 11.08 33.43
C ILE A 312 -11.26 11.63 33.05
N VAL A 313 -10.80 11.42 31.79
CA VAL A 313 -9.54 11.96 31.30
C VAL A 313 -9.55 13.50 31.36
N GLU A 314 -10.64 14.14 30.93
CA GLU A 314 -10.78 15.60 30.93
C GLU A 314 -10.75 16.14 32.36
N GLU A 315 -11.56 15.58 33.25
CA GLU A 315 -11.63 16.00 34.66
C GLU A 315 -10.26 15.92 35.36
N LEU A 316 -9.55 14.78 35.19
CA LEU A 316 -8.24 14.59 35.81
C LEU A 316 -7.21 15.59 35.30
N VAL A 317 -7.09 15.73 33.95
CA VAL A 317 -6.03 16.54 33.38
C VAL A 317 -6.29 18.05 33.55
N VAL A 318 -7.55 18.47 33.50
CA VAL A 318 -7.94 19.86 33.87
C VAL A 318 -7.68 20.10 35.37
N GLY A 319 -7.92 19.11 36.23
CA GLY A 319 -7.57 19.15 37.65
C GLY A 319 -6.07 19.33 37.86
N PHE A 320 -5.23 18.57 37.16
CA PHE A 320 -3.76 18.69 37.20
C PHE A 320 -3.30 20.09 36.77
N GLU A 321 -3.88 20.60 35.69
CA GLU A 321 -3.52 21.93 35.17
C GLU A 321 -3.79 23.03 36.21
N ARG A 322 -4.94 22.99 36.88
CA ARG A 322 -5.29 23.95 37.95
C ARG A 322 -4.35 23.83 39.14
N SER A 323 -4.10 22.61 39.64
CA SER A 323 -3.24 22.34 40.78
C SER A 323 -1.78 22.72 40.49
N LEU A 324 -1.24 22.37 39.31
CA LEU A 324 0.12 22.75 38.93
C LEU A 324 0.31 24.29 38.80
N LYS A 325 -0.76 25.02 38.40
CA LYS A 325 -0.71 26.48 38.37
C LYS A 325 -0.72 27.13 39.77
N SER A 326 -1.45 26.51 40.71
CA SER A 326 -1.60 27.08 42.09
C SER A 326 -0.44 26.70 43.00
N CYS A 327 -0.08 25.42 43.07
CA CYS A 327 0.87 24.88 44.04
C CYS A 327 2.06 24.11 43.47
N ARG A 328 2.18 24.01 42.14
CA ARG A 328 3.20 23.22 41.42
C ARG A 328 3.21 21.72 41.74
N MET A 329 2.09 21.22 42.23
CA MET A 329 1.88 19.79 42.54
C MET A 329 0.66 19.27 41.76
N PHE A 330 0.54 17.95 41.56
CA PHE A 330 -0.62 17.36 40.88
C PHE A 330 -1.88 17.43 41.73
N SER A 331 -1.72 17.40 43.07
CA SER A 331 -2.82 17.63 44.03
C SER A 331 -2.30 18.35 45.27
N GLU A 332 -3.20 19.06 46.00
CA GLU A 332 -2.86 19.76 47.26
C GLU A 332 -2.46 18.80 48.37
N ASN A 333 -2.79 17.53 48.25
CA ASN A 333 -2.52 16.47 49.24
C ASN A 333 -1.23 15.68 48.96
N ASP A 334 -0.48 16.03 47.91
CA ASP A 334 0.79 15.37 47.61
C ASP A 334 1.87 15.77 48.64
N ASP A 335 2.81 14.84 48.96
CA ASP A 335 3.84 14.96 50.02
C ASP A 335 4.88 16.08 49.81
N GLY A 336 4.47 17.25 49.32
CA GLY A 336 5.30 18.47 49.25
C GLY A 336 6.42 18.47 48.21
N LYS A 337 6.47 17.52 47.28
CA LYS A 337 7.41 17.50 46.20
C LYS A 337 6.90 18.32 45.01
N GLU A 338 7.51 19.47 44.79
CA GLU A 338 7.19 20.31 43.64
C GLU A 338 7.61 19.65 42.34
N GLU A 339 6.70 19.70 41.34
CA GLU A 339 6.97 19.28 39.98
C GLU A 339 7.75 20.35 39.19
N PRO A 340 8.59 19.92 38.23
CA PRO A 340 9.28 20.88 37.35
C PRO A 340 8.26 21.74 36.55
N PRO A 341 8.61 23.00 36.19
CA PRO A 341 7.74 23.84 35.36
C PRO A 341 7.35 23.22 34.03
N THR A 342 8.18 22.32 33.50
CA THR A 342 7.93 21.57 32.27
C THR A 342 6.73 20.60 32.40
N THR A 343 6.37 20.15 33.62
CA THR A 343 5.20 19.29 33.83
C THR A 343 3.91 20.00 33.42
N LEU A 344 3.73 21.26 33.81
CA LEU A 344 2.59 22.07 33.39
C LEU A 344 2.54 22.24 31.85
N LEU A 345 3.69 22.45 31.22
CA LEU A 345 3.79 22.56 29.76
C LEU A 345 3.25 21.29 29.06
N TRP A 346 3.63 20.11 29.54
CA TRP A 346 3.18 18.85 28.96
C TRP A 346 1.70 18.56 29.23
N VAL A 347 1.18 19.01 30.38
CA VAL A 347 -0.26 18.96 30.66
C VAL A 347 -1.04 19.84 29.70
N GLN A 348 -0.61 21.08 29.45
CA GLN A 348 -1.23 21.98 28.47
C GLN A 348 -1.12 21.45 27.04
N TYR A 349 0.01 20.86 26.68
CA TYR A 349 0.21 20.18 25.39
C TYR A 349 -0.76 18.99 25.20
N PHE A 350 -1.03 18.22 26.26
CA PHE A 350 -2.01 17.16 26.23
C PHE A 350 -3.42 17.71 26.07
N LEU A 351 -3.81 18.73 26.88
CA LEU A 351 -5.13 19.36 26.82
C LEU A 351 -5.42 19.97 25.43
N ALA A 352 -4.44 20.57 24.80
CA ALA A 352 -4.58 21.07 23.44
C ALA A 352 -4.94 19.94 22.45
N GLN A 353 -4.31 18.76 22.57
CA GLN A 353 -4.62 17.61 21.72
C GLN A 353 -5.98 16.99 22.08
N HIS A 354 -6.32 16.94 23.35
CA HIS A 354 -7.59 16.44 23.85
C HIS A 354 -8.76 17.26 23.29
N PHE A 355 -8.74 18.59 23.49
CA PHE A 355 -9.81 19.47 23.01
C PHE A 355 -9.88 19.55 21.49
N ASP A 356 -8.76 19.48 20.76
CA ASP A 356 -8.75 19.34 19.31
C ASP A 356 -9.48 18.04 18.87
N PHE A 357 -9.24 16.95 19.57
CA PHE A 357 -9.82 15.65 19.21
C PHE A 357 -11.32 15.56 19.47
N ILE A 358 -11.81 16.15 20.57
CA ILE A 358 -13.25 16.17 20.88
C ILE A 358 -14.02 17.28 20.15
N GLY A 359 -13.34 18.08 19.29
CA GLY A 359 -13.98 19.04 18.39
C GLY A 359 -14.16 20.46 18.97
N HIS A 360 -13.32 20.86 19.93
CA HIS A 360 -13.26 22.20 20.52
C HIS A 360 -11.97 22.95 20.12
N PRO A 361 -11.79 23.34 18.85
CA PRO A 361 -10.53 23.90 18.35
C PRO A 361 -10.17 25.24 18.99
N SER A 362 -11.13 26.06 19.41
CA SER A 362 -10.85 27.35 20.09
C SER A 362 -10.15 27.11 21.43
N VAL A 363 -10.69 26.23 22.26
CA VAL A 363 -10.11 25.88 23.57
C VAL A 363 -8.73 25.23 23.37
N ALA A 364 -8.60 24.36 22.37
CA ALA A 364 -7.32 23.75 22.01
C ALA A 364 -6.26 24.79 21.62
N LEU A 365 -6.65 25.83 20.88
CA LEU A 365 -5.76 26.95 20.52
C LEU A 365 -5.35 27.78 21.74
N ASP A 366 -6.24 28.01 22.70
CA ASP A 366 -5.92 28.73 23.92
C ASP A 366 -4.84 28.00 24.74
N TYR A 367 -4.97 26.70 24.92
CA TYR A 367 -3.97 25.88 25.61
C TYR A 367 -2.63 25.86 24.90
N ILE A 368 -2.63 25.68 23.57
CA ILE A 368 -1.38 25.57 22.81
C ILE A 368 -0.67 26.94 22.72
N ASN A 369 -1.43 28.07 22.64
CA ASN A 369 -0.85 29.39 22.66
C ASN A 369 -0.19 29.70 24.00
N THR A 370 -0.86 29.40 25.12
CA THR A 370 -0.29 29.53 26.46
C THR A 370 1.01 28.73 26.61
N ALA A 371 1.06 27.53 26.06
CA ALA A 371 2.25 26.71 26.06
C ALA A 371 3.38 27.31 25.20
N ILE A 372 3.07 27.86 24.02
CA ILE A 372 4.04 28.52 23.15
C ILE A 372 4.60 29.79 23.79
N ASP A 373 3.74 30.59 24.45
CA ASP A 373 4.17 31.82 25.14
C ASP A 373 5.17 31.52 26.27
N SER A 374 5.01 30.38 26.95
CA SER A 374 5.95 29.90 27.98
C SER A 374 7.22 29.31 27.40
N THR A 375 7.16 28.65 26.24
CA THR A 375 8.29 27.93 25.64
C THR A 375 8.26 28.05 24.10
N PRO A 376 8.68 29.20 23.55
CA PRO A 376 8.54 29.51 22.12
C PRO A 376 9.50 28.77 21.20
N THR A 377 10.40 27.93 21.73
CA THR A 377 11.37 27.14 20.96
C THR A 377 11.04 25.64 20.87
N LEU A 378 9.94 25.20 21.49
CA LEU A 378 9.55 23.81 21.49
C LEU A 378 8.72 23.48 20.23
N ILE A 379 9.33 22.75 19.29
CA ILE A 379 8.78 22.48 17.97
C ILE A 379 7.46 21.71 18.04
N GLU A 380 7.33 20.78 18.96
CA GLU A 380 6.12 19.95 19.17
C GLU A 380 4.86 20.82 19.34
N LEU A 381 4.97 21.98 19.96
CA LEU A 381 3.84 22.90 20.14
C LEU A 381 3.35 23.46 18.80
N PHE A 382 4.26 23.85 17.93
CA PHE A 382 3.95 24.35 16.59
C PHE A 382 3.33 23.27 15.71
N LEU A 383 3.82 22.02 15.80
CA LEU A 383 3.26 20.88 15.10
C LEU A 383 1.77 20.64 15.50
N ILE A 384 1.46 20.72 16.79
CA ILE A 384 0.08 20.58 17.27
C ILE A 384 -0.77 21.78 16.88
N LYS A 385 -0.27 22.99 16.97
CA LYS A 385 -0.99 24.19 16.54
C LYS A 385 -1.36 24.12 15.05
N ALA A 386 -0.43 23.74 14.20
CA ALA A 386 -0.68 23.49 12.78
C ALA A 386 -1.74 22.40 12.57
N LYS A 387 -1.71 21.34 13.38
CA LYS A 387 -2.69 20.25 13.32
C LYS A 387 -4.09 20.72 13.72
N ILE A 388 -4.22 21.54 14.75
CA ILE A 388 -5.50 22.13 15.18
C ILE A 388 -6.10 22.98 14.05
N TYR A 389 -5.32 23.89 13.44
CA TYR A 389 -5.78 24.68 12.30
C TYR A 389 -6.22 23.82 11.11
N LYS A 390 -5.49 22.73 10.83
CA LYS A 390 -5.88 21.77 9.79
C LYS A 390 -7.23 21.13 10.09
N HIS A 391 -7.48 20.71 11.33
CA HIS A 391 -8.75 20.10 11.73
C HIS A 391 -9.90 21.10 11.72
N ALA A 392 -9.63 22.35 12.07
CA ALA A 392 -10.56 23.46 11.95
C ALA A 392 -10.85 23.90 10.50
N GLY A 393 -10.18 23.28 9.49
CA GLY A 393 -10.38 23.59 8.08
C GLY A 393 -9.53 24.76 7.55
N ASN A 394 -8.74 25.42 8.38
CA ASN A 394 -7.87 26.54 7.96
C ASN A 394 -6.49 26.01 7.54
N ILE A 395 -6.43 25.45 6.32
CA ILE A 395 -5.22 24.80 5.80
C ILE A 395 -4.08 25.80 5.55
N LYS A 396 -4.37 27.05 5.21
CA LYS A 396 -3.35 28.08 4.98
C LYS A 396 -2.60 28.40 6.26
N GLU A 397 -3.33 28.67 7.35
CA GLU A 397 -2.72 28.87 8.67
C GLU A 397 -1.99 27.63 9.17
N ALA A 398 -2.54 26.44 8.91
CA ALA A 398 -1.85 25.19 9.24
C ALA A 398 -0.49 25.06 8.52
N ALA A 399 -0.41 25.44 7.25
CA ALA A 399 0.85 25.44 6.50
C ALA A 399 1.83 26.47 7.05
N ARG A 400 1.36 27.69 7.40
CA ARG A 400 2.18 28.74 8.00
C ARG A 400 2.82 28.28 9.31
N TRP A 401 2.02 27.75 10.25
CA TRP A 401 2.54 27.28 11.53
C TRP A 401 3.47 26.07 11.39
N MET A 402 3.29 25.26 10.35
CA MET A 402 4.23 24.18 10.05
C MET A 402 5.54 24.68 9.47
N ASP A 403 5.53 25.78 8.72
CA ASP A 403 6.73 26.45 8.21
C ASP A 403 7.53 27.12 9.35
N GLU A 404 6.82 27.75 10.31
CA GLU A 404 7.44 28.23 11.56
C GLU A 404 8.12 27.11 12.35
N ALA A 405 7.49 25.94 12.46
CA ALA A 405 8.09 24.78 13.10
C ALA A 405 9.39 24.33 12.37
N GLN A 406 9.39 24.35 11.04
CA GLN A 406 10.55 23.99 10.24
C GLN A 406 11.67 25.05 10.34
N ALA A 407 11.33 26.31 10.53
CA ALA A 407 12.31 27.40 10.73
C ALA A 407 13.07 27.26 12.05
N LEU A 408 12.49 26.61 13.09
CA LEU A 408 13.16 26.34 14.36
C LEU A 408 14.23 25.24 14.25
N ASP A 409 14.00 24.23 13.40
CA ASP A 409 15.01 23.20 13.10
C ASP A 409 14.98 22.84 11.60
N THR A 410 15.86 23.47 10.86
CA THR A 410 16.00 23.27 9.41
C THR A 410 16.69 21.95 9.04
N ALA A 411 17.30 21.26 10.00
CA ALA A 411 18.02 20.01 9.79
C ALA A 411 17.14 18.77 10.00
N ASP A 412 15.96 18.90 10.60
CA ASP A 412 15.08 17.78 10.84
C ASP A 412 14.27 17.41 9.58
N ARG A 413 14.54 16.21 9.04
CA ARG A 413 13.84 15.65 7.88
C ARG A 413 12.36 15.36 8.13
N PHE A 414 11.98 15.00 9.37
CA PHE A 414 10.58 14.72 9.71
C PHE A 414 9.74 15.98 9.59
N ILE A 415 10.23 17.08 10.20
CA ILE A 415 9.54 18.37 10.17
C ILE A 415 9.49 18.91 8.75
N ASN A 416 10.59 18.85 8.01
CA ASN A 416 10.66 19.22 6.60
C ASN A 416 9.58 18.49 5.76
N SER A 417 9.49 17.16 5.90
CA SER A 417 8.50 16.36 5.19
C SER A 417 7.06 16.71 5.60
N LYS A 418 6.83 17.01 6.88
CA LYS A 418 5.52 17.47 7.37
C LYS A 418 5.17 18.84 6.81
N CYS A 419 6.12 19.78 6.80
CA CYS A 419 5.94 21.11 6.25
C CYS A 419 5.57 21.04 4.76
N ALA A 420 6.34 20.31 3.94
CA ALA A 420 6.04 20.09 2.53
C ALA A 420 4.64 19.49 2.32
N LYS A 421 4.25 18.54 3.16
CA LYS A 421 2.91 17.93 3.11
C LYS A 421 1.78 18.94 3.40
N TYR A 422 1.96 19.85 4.35
CA TYR A 422 0.96 20.87 4.65
C TYR A 422 0.91 21.95 3.55
N MET A 423 2.05 22.31 2.98
CA MET A 423 2.11 23.20 1.81
C MET A 423 1.35 22.60 0.61
N LEU A 424 1.53 21.29 0.32
CA LEU A 424 0.78 20.60 -0.74
C LEU A 424 -0.74 20.61 -0.46
N LYS A 425 -1.16 20.42 0.79
CA LYS A 425 -2.57 20.52 1.19
C LYS A 425 -3.15 21.93 0.99
N ALA A 426 -2.31 22.94 1.12
CA ALA A 426 -2.65 24.35 0.83
C ALA A 426 -2.52 24.70 -0.67
N SER A 427 -2.20 23.74 -1.54
CA SER A 427 -1.93 23.93 -2.97
C SER A 427 -0.71 24.79 -3.29
N LEU A 428 0.23 24.92 -2.34
CA LEU A 428 1.51 25.64 -2.47
C LEU A 428 2.58 24.65 -2.98
N ILE A 429 2.46 24.26 -4.26
CA ILE A 429 3.26 23.15 -4.82
C ILE A 429 4.73 23.53 -4.97
N LYS A 430 5.01 24.72 -5.46
CA LYS A 430 6.38 25.20 -5.67
C LYS A 430 7.14 25.31 -4.36
N GLU A 431 6.52 25.86 -3.35
CA GLU A 431 7.06 26.02 -2.00
C GLU A 431 7.33 24.64 -1.37
N ALA A 432 6.44 23.67 -1.61
CA ALA A 432 6.65 22.30 -1.15
C ALA A 432 7.83 21.60 -1.87
N GLU A 433 8.03 21.86 -3.16
CA GLU A 433 9.17 21.36 -3.92
C GLU A 433 10.49 21.97 -3.42
N GLU A 434 10.49 23.28 -3.17
CA GLU A 434 11.63 24.00 -2.57
C GLU A 434 11.94 23.48 -1.16
N MET A 435 10.92 23.21 -0.36
CA MET A 435 11.08 22.62 0.97
C MET A 435 11.73 21.24 0.89
N CYS A 436 11.28 20.38 -0.01
CA CYS A 436 11.87 19.06 -0.22
C CYS A 436 13.28 19.12 -0.80
N SER A 437 13.61 20.13 -1.60
CA SER A 437 14.94 20.27 -2.23
C SER A 437 16.08 20.38 -1.22
N LYS A 438 15.79 20.84 0.01
CA LYS A 438 16.77 20.93 1.10
C LYS A 438 17.35 19.56 1.49
N PHE A 439 16.67 18.44 1.19
CA PHE A 439 17.08 17.08 1.53
C PHE A 439 17.22 16.14 0.33
N THR A 440 17.16 16.66 -0.88
CA THR A 440 17.38 15.91 -2.13
C THR A 440 18.76 16.19 -2.69
N ARG A 441 19.20 15.43 -3.71
CA ARG A 441 20.52 15.61 -4.34
C ARG A 441 20.63 16.97 -4.99
N GLU A 442 21.77 17.64 -4.79
CA GLU A 442 22.09 18.87 -5.49
C GLU A 442 22.24 18.63 -7.01
N GLY A 443 21.80 19.60 -7.80
CA GLY A 443 21.90 19.56 -9.28
C GLY A 443 20.86 18.71 -9.98
N THR A 444 19.93 18.06 -9.25
CA THR A 444 18.79 17.35 -9.79
C THR A 444 17.48 17.95 -9.31
N SER A 445 16.39 17.79 -10.10
CA SER A 445 15.08 18.20 -9.64
C SER A 445 14.65 17.42 -8.40
N ALA A 446 14.18 18.12 -7.36
CA ALA A 446 13.66 17.47 -6.15
C ALA A 446 12.54 16.47 -6.49
N VAL A 447 11.68 16.81 -7.44
CA VAL A 447 10.57 15.94 -7.90
C VAL A 447 11.08 14.67 -8.56
N GLU A 448 12.12 14.76 -9.41
CA GLU A 448 12.74 13.59 -10.05
C GLU A 448 13.41 12.70 -9.02
N ASN A 449 14.19 13.27 -8.09
CA ASN A 449 14.84 12.51 -7.05
C ASN A 449 13.85 11.80 -6.12
N LEU A 450 12.76 12.48 -5.71
CA LEU A 450 11.69 11.86 -4.92
C LEU A 450 10.94 10.77 -5.68
N ASN A 451 10.82 10.89 -7.00
CA ASN A 451 10.25 9.85 -7.86
C ASN A 451 11.18 8.62 -7.96
N GLU A 452 12.50 8.84 -8.13
CA GLU A 452 13.50 7.76 -8.10
C GLU A 452 13.49 7.01 -6.75
N MET A 453 13.35 7.73 -5.64
CA MET A 453 13.22 7.15 -4.30
C MET A 453 11.85 6.54 -4.01
N GLN A 454 10.93 6.51 -4.97
CA GLN A 454 9.55 6.00 -4.82
C GLN A 454 8.80 6.66 -3.65
N CYS A 455 8.94 7.96 -3.47
CA CYS A 455 8.36 8.73 -2.37
C CYS A 455 6.85 8.93 -2.58
N MET A 456 6.06 7.88 -2.38
CA MET A 456 4.63 7.83 -2.73
C MET A 456 3.75 8.79 -1.92
N TRP A 457 4.16 9.17 -0.69
CA TRP A 457 3.41 10.15 0.08
C TRP A 457 3.42 11.52 -0.61
N PHE A 458 4.59 11.93 -1.13
CA PHE A 458 4.74 13.20 -1.83
C PHE A 458 3.93 13.20 -3.14
N GLN A 459 4.07 12.15 -3.94
CA GLN A 459 3.32 11.99 -5.20
C GLN A 459 1.80 12.00 -4.96
N THR A 460 1.33 11.34 -3.89
CA THR A 460 -0.11 11.31 -3.53
C THR A 460 -0.63 12.70 -3.16
N GLU A 461 0.09 13.44 -2.32
CA GLU A 461 -0.33 14.78 -1.93
C GLU A 461 -0.22 15.78 -3.11
N CYS A 462 0.80 15.63 -3.98
CA CYS A 462 0.87 16.40 -5.24
C CYS A 462 -0.32 16.12 -6.16
N ALA A 463 -0.70 14.85 -6.35
CA ALA A 463 -1.85 14.49 -7.16
C ALA A 463 -3.13 15.15 -6.67
N LEU A 464 -3.35 15.16 -5.34
CA LEU A 464 -4.50 15.81 -4.72
C LEU A 464 -4.46 17.34 -4.88
N ALA A 465 -3.27 17.95 -4.73
CA ALA A 465 -3.08 19.40 -4.91
C ALA A 465 -3.35 19.82 -6.37
N TYR A 466 -2.79 19.11 -7.34
CA TYR A 466 -3.03 19.35 -8.75
C TYR A 466 -4.50 19.16 -9.14
N LYS A 467 -5.17 18.13 -8.59
CA LYS A 467 -6.62 17.93 -8.78
C LYS A 467 -7.43 19.10 -8.23
N ALA A 468 -7.13 19.58 -7.02
CA ALA A 468 -7.80 20.74 -6.42
C ALA A 468 -7.63 22.03 -7.25
N MET A 469 -6.54 22.13 -7.99
CA MET A 469 -6.25 23.24 -8.93
C MET A 469 -6.81 23.00 -10.35
N ASN A 470 -7.56 21.92 -10.59
CA ASN A 470 -8.06 21.47 -11.91
C ASN A 470 -6.94 21.19 -12.94
N LYS A 471 -5.71 20.94 -12.50
CA LYS A 471 -4.59 20.53 -13.36
C LYS A 471 -4.58 19.00 -13.52
N PHE A 472 -5.56 18.48 -14.26
CA PHE A 472 -5.85 17.05 -14.32
C PHE A 472 -4.71 16.24 -14.94
N GLY A 473 -4.02 16.76 -15.94
CA GLY A 473 -2.88 16.07 -16.57
C GLY A 473 -1.73 15.82 -15.61
N GLU A 474 -1.34 16.84 -14.83
CA GLU A 474 -0.29 16.74 -13.81
C GLU A 474 -0.71 15.80 -12.66
N ALA A 475 -1.99 15.87 -12.25
CA ALA A 475 -2.52 14.97 -11.23
C ALA A 475 -2.49 13.50 -11.68
N LEU A 476 -2.93 13.22 -12.92
CA LEU A 476 -2.87 11.88 -13.51
C LEU A 476 -1.45 11.37 -13.66
N LYS A 477 -0.51 12.25 -14.07
CA LYS A 477 0.91 11.88 -14.13
C LYS A 477 1.39 11.32 -12.79
N LYS A 478 1.08 11.99 -11.68
CA LYS A 478 1.44 11.52 -10.33
C LYS A 478 0.75 10.20 -9.95
N CYS A 479 -0.51 10.01 -10.33
CA CYS A 479 -1.21 8.75 -10.11
C CYS A 479 -0.59 7.59 -10.89
N HIS A 480 -0.21 7.82 -12.15
CA HIS A 480 0.46 6.82 -12.99
C HIS A 480 1.90 6.54 -12.54
N GLU A 481 2.63 7.55 -12.01
CA GLU A 481 3.93 7.35 -11.38
C GLU A 481 3.82 6.38 -10.20
N ILE A 482 2.81 6.55 -9.32
CA ILE A 482 2.55 5.63 -8.21
C ILE A 482 2.20 4.23 -8.73
N GLU A 483 1.30 4.08 -9.71
CA GLU A 483 0.98 2.78 -10.32
C GLU A 483 2.25 2.10 -10.88
N ARG A 484 3.13 2.87 -11.53
CA ARG A 484 4.40 2.36 -12.05
C ARG A 484 5.29 1.80 -10.95
N HIS A 485 5.37 2.44 -9.78
CA HIS A 485 6.14 1.91 -8.64
C HIS A 485 5.59 0.56 -8.16
N PHE A 486 4.27 0.39 -8.09
CA PHE A 486 3.66 -0.91 -7.74
C PHE A 486 3.90 -2.00 -8.79
N VAL A 487 4.09 -1.63 -10.06
CA VAL A 487 4.53 -2.57 -11.11
C VAL A 487 6.01 -2.90 -10.95
N GLU A 488 6.87 -1.88 -10.76
CA GLU A 488 8.33 -2.04 -10.64
C GLU A 488 8.74 -2.88 -9.44
N ILE A 489 8.03 -2.80 -8.31
CA ILE A 489 8.32 -3.61 -7.11
C ILE A 489 8.19 -5.11 -7.39
N THR A 490 7.25 -5.51 -8.24
CA THR A 490 6.99 -6.92 -8.58
C THR A 490 7.63 -7.36 -9.89
N ASP A 491 8.32 -6.47 -10.60
CA ASP A 491 8.88 -6.75 -11.91
C ASP A 491 10.31 -7.30 -11.80
N ASP A 492 10.64 -8.29 -12.64
CA ASP A 492 11.97 -8.87 -12.82
C ASP A 492 12.70 -9.28 -11.52
N GLN A 493 12.04 -10.14 -10.71
CA GLN A 493 12.59 -10.65 -9.44
C GLN A 493 13.35 -11.99 -9.58
N PHE A 494 13.80 -12.36 -10.76
CA PHE A 494 14.41 -13.69 -11.02
C PHE A 494 15.62 -13.98 -10.15
N ASP A 495 16.52 -13.03 -9.98
CA ASP A 495 17.70 -13.17 -9.13
C ASP A 495 17.32 -13.29 -7.66
N PHE A 496 16.29 -12.55 -7.23
CA PHE A 496 15.76 -12.63 -5.88
C PHE A 496 15.17 -14.01 -5.58
N HIS A 497 14.31 -14.56 -6.46
CA HIS A 497 13.79 -15.92 -6.32
C HIS A 497 14.91 -16.96 -6.17
N THR A 498 15.94 -16.84 -7.01
CA THR A 498 17.10 -17.73 -6.98
C THR A 498 17.90 -17.56 -5.69
N TYR A 499 18.12 -16.34 -5.25
CA TYR A 499 18.85 -16.01 -4.02
C TYR A 499 18.19 -16.60 -2.79
N CYS A 500 16.89 -16.37 -2.60
CA CYS A 500 16.15 -16.84 -1.42
C CYS A 500 16.17 -18.36 -1.28
N MET A 501 15.99 -19.09 -2.38
CA MET A 501 16.07 -20.55 -2.38
C MET A 501 17.48 -21.08 -2.09
N ARG A 502 18.52 -20.37 -2.51
CA ARG A 502 19.91 -20.72 -2.25
C ARG A 502 20.32 -20.44 -0.83
N LYS A 503 19.90 -19.28 -0.29
CA LYS A 503 20.26 -18.77 1.05
C LYS A 503 19.31 -19.21 2.15
N MET A 504 18.28 -19.98 1.83
CA MET A 504 17.31 -20.55 2.76
C MET A 504 16.52 -19.50 3.57
N THR A 505 16.42 -18.25 3.09
CA THR A 505 15.59 -17.19 3.71
C THR A 505 14.11 -17.40 3.41
N LEU A 506 13.59 -18.61 3.68
CA LEU A 506 12.32 -19.11 3.14
C LEU A 506 11.10 -18.50 3.80
N ARG A 507 11.14 -18.25 5.11
CA ARG A 507 10.03 -17.62 5.84
C ARG A 507 9.73 -16.24 5.25
N SER A 508 10.72 -15.36 5.22
CA SER A 508 10.58 -14.03 4.65
C SER A 508 10.25 -14.05 3.15
N TYR A 509 10.77 -15.04 2.41
CA TYR A 509 10.48 -15.21 0.99
C TYR A 509 9.01 -15.54 0.73
N VAL A 510 8.45 -16.51 1.43
CA VAL A 510 7.04 -16.89 1.27
C VAL A 510 6.12 -15.76 1.74
N ASP A 511 6.45 -15.12 2.87
CA ASP A 511 5.68 -13.99 3.40
C ASP A 511 5.69 -12.81 2.42
N LEU A 512 6.84 -12.53 1.78
CA LEU A 512 6.93 -11.49 0.75
C LEU A 512 6.10 -11.84 -0.49
N LEU A 513 6.14 -13.10 -0.98
CA LEU A 513 5.33 -13.52 -2.11
C LEU A 513 3.82 -13.37 -1.83
N LYS A 514 3.38 -13.76 -0.62
CA LYS A 514 2.00 -13.57 -0.17
C LYS A 514 1.63 -12.07 -0.06
N LEU A 515 2.57 -11.24 0.41
CA LEU A 515 2.39 -9.78 0.49
C LEU A 515 2.26 -9.15 -0.91
N GLU A 516 3.08 -9.57 -1.87
CA GLU A 516 3.05 -9.07 -3.25
C GLU A 516 1.71 -9.33 -3.93
N ASP A 517 1.07 -10.46 -3.65
CA ASP A 517 -0.25 -10.80 -4.20
C ASP A 517 -1.35 -9.82 -3.76
N VAL A 518 -1.17 -9.17 -2.60
CA VAL A 518 -2.09 -8.19 -2.04
C VAL A 518 -1.53 -6.76 -2.01
N LEU A 519 -0.39 -6.51 -2.61
CA LEU A 519 0.36 -5.25 -2.51
C LEU A 519 -0.48 -4.01 -2.88
N ARG A 520 -1.35 -4.13 -3.89
CA ARG A 520 -2.25 -3.05 -4.31
C ARG A 520 -3.42 -2.75 -3.34
N GLN A 521 -3.48 -3.42 -2.17
CA GLN A 521 -4.32 -2.99 -1.04
C GLN A 521 -3.73 -1.78 -0.31
N HIS A 522 -2.45 -1.47 -0.53
CA HIS A 522 -1.73 -0.41 0.16
C HIS A 522 -2.45 0.95 0.04
N PRO A 523 -2.53 1.74 1.12
CA PRO A 523 -3.24 3.02 1.12
C PRO A 523 -2.79 4.02 0.06
N PHE A 524 -1.53 4.02 -0.35
CA PHE A 524 -1.05 4.92 -1.41
C PHE A 524 -1.60 4.52 -2.78
N TYR A 525 -1.62 3.22 -3.09
CA TYR A 525 -2.28 2.75 -4.31
C TYR A 525 -3.76 3.12 -4.33
N TYR A 526 -4.46 2.86 -3.23
CA TYR A 526 -5.88 3.19 -3.09
C TYR A 526 -6.17 4.67 -3.33
N LYS A 527 -5.39 5.57 -2.71
CA LYS A 527 -5.55 7.02 -2.88
C LYS A 527 -5.26 7.47 -4.32
N ALA A 528 -4.21 6.95 -4.95
CA ALA A 528 -3.86 7.24 -6.34
C ALA A 528 -4.97 6.75 -7.28
N ALA A 529 -5.42 5.50 -7.14
CA ALA A 529 -6.48 4.92 -7.95
C ALA A 529 -7.81 5.68 -7.78
N ARG A 530 -8.21 5.99 -6.55
CA ARG A 530 -9.39 6.82 -6.26
C ARG A 530 -9.31 8.18 -6.97
N THR A 531 -8.18 8.85 -6.86
CA THR A 531 -7.96 10.17 -7.46
C THR A 531 -7.99 10.10 -8.98
N ALA A 532 -7.32 9.11 -9.58
CA ALA A 532 -7.33 8.89 -11.02
C ALA A 532 -8.74 8.59 -11.56
N ILE A 533 -9.48 7.68 -10.91
CA ILE A 533 -10.86 7.35 -11.28
C ILE A 533 -11.74 8.60 -11.25
N GLN A 534 -11.67 9.40 -10.19
CA GLN A 534 -12.46 10.63 -10.07
C GLN A 534 -12.13 11.62 -11.19
N ILE A 535 -10.85 11.81 -11.52
CA ILE A 535 -10.42 12.69 -12.62
C ILE A 535 -10.93 12.16 -13.97
N TYR A 536 -10.82 10.86 -14.23
CA TYR A 536 -11.32 10.28 -15.48
C TYR A 536 -12.85 10.37 -15.61
N LEU A 537 -13.60 10.29 -14.49
CA LEU A 537 -15.02 10.56 -14.49
C LEU A 537 -15.34 12.03 -14.81
N ASP A 538 -14.58 12.96 -14.21
CA ASP A 538 -14.73 14.39 -14.48
C ASP A 538 -14.39 14.72 -15.94
N LEU A 539 -13.34 14.12 -16.52
CA LEU A 539 -12.94 14.27 -17.93
C LEU A 539 -13.95 13.65 -18.90
N HIS A 540 -14.63 12.57 -18.49
CA HIS A 540 -15.73 12.02 -19.29
C HIS A 540 -16.93 12.95 -19.31
N ASP A 541 -17.34 13.49 -18.14
CA ASP A 541 -18.51 14.35 -18.01
C ASP A 541 -18.27 15.74 -18.60
N LYS A 542 -17.04 16.25 -18.52
CA LYS A 542 -16.61 17.56 -19.04
C LYS A 542 -15.24 17.41 -19.76
N PRO A 543 -15.26 16.96 -21.02
CA PRO A 543 -14.02 16.89 -21.79
C PRO A 543 -13.34 18.25 -21.90
N LEU A 544 -12.02 18.29 -21.77
CA LEU A 544 -11.26 19.51 -22.00
C LEU A 544 -11.34 19.87 -23.50
N THR A 545 -12.15 20.86 -23.82
CA THR A 545 -12.24 21.40 -25.19
C THR A 545 -10.97 22.20 -25.49
N ASP A 546 -10.40 21.98 -26.68
CA ASP A 546 -9.33 22.88 -27.15
C ASP A 546 -9.89 24.31 -27.20
N ASP A 547 -9.19 25.26 -26.59
CA ASP A 547 -9.51 26.71 -26.62
C ASP A 547 -9.59 27.31 -28.03
N SER A 548 -9.58 26.47 -29.08
CA SER A 548 -9.74 26.87 -30.48
C SER A 548 -11.19 27.23 -30.87
N LYS A 549 -12.19 27.11 -29.97
CA LYS A 549 -13.60 27.45 -30.22
C LYS A 549 -14.03 28.86 -29.76
N GLU A 550 -13.20 29.61 -29.06
CA GLU A 550 -13.50 31.02 -28.74
C GLU A 550 -13.28 32.00 -29.88
N SER A 551 -12.82 31.51 -31.07
CA SER A 551 -12.53 32.39 -32.21
C SER A 551 -13.69 32.52 -33.19
N GLN A 552 -14.92 32.21 -32.84
CA GLN A 552 -16.08 32.35 -33.78
C GLN A 552 -16.59 33.77 -33.95
N ASN A 553 -15.98 34.79 -33.31
CA ASN A 553 -16.37 36.20 -33.44
C ASN A 553 -15.28 37.13 -33.96
N LEU A 554 -14.19 36.60 -34.53
CA LEU A 554 -13.12 37.43 -35.11
C LEU A 554 -13.22 37.48 -36.63
N THR A 555 -13.02 38.68 -37.18
CA THR A 555 -13.02 38.87 -38.64
C THR A 555 -11.88 38.09 -39.32
N ASP A 556 -12.07 37.63 -40.58
CA ASP A 556 -11.11 36.83 -41.35
C ASP A 556 -9.69 37.40 -41.41
N LYS A 557 -9.54 38.71 -41.27
CA LYS A 557 -8.22 39.40 -41.23
C LYS A 557 -7.52 39.22 -39.87
N GLU A 558 -8.24 39.16 -38.77
CA GLU A 558 -7.69 38.97 -37.45
C GLU A 558 -7.34 37.50 -37.20
N LEU A 559 -8.15 36.56 -37.71
CA LEU A 559 -7.86 35.12 -37.74
C LEU A 559 -6.58 34.79 -38.49
N LYS A 560 -6.34 35.45 -39.66
CA LYS A 560 -5.08 35.31 -40.40
C LYS A 560 -3.88 35.87 -39.64
N LYS A 561 -4.03 36.99 -38.94
CA LYS A 561 -2.96 37.56 -38.08
C LYS A 561 -2.64 36.68 -36.87
N LEU A 562 -3.67 36.11 -36.23
CA LEU A 562 -3.50 35.21 -35.10
C LEU A 562 -2.83 33.90 -35.53
N ARG A 563 -3.28 33.28 -36.63
CA ARG A 563 -2.66 32.06 -37.21
C ARG A 563 -1.19 32.29 -37.59
N ASN A 564 -0.87 33.43 -38.15
CA ASN A 564 0.52 33.76 -38.52
C ASN A 564 1.39 34.05 -37.27
N LYS A 565 0.81 34.63 -36.22
CA LYS A 565 1.48 34.83 -34.91
C LYS A 565 1.75 33.51 -34.21
N GLN A 566 0.75 32.60 -34.16
CA GLN A 566 0.88 31.27 -33.60
C GLN A 566 1.90 30.41 -34.38
N ARG A 567 1.87 30.45 -35.72
CA ARG A 567 2.82 29.74 -36.60
C ARG A 567 4.26 30.25 -36.41
N ARG A 568 4.45 31.55 -36.18
CA ARG A 568 5.77 32.14 -35.84
C ARG A 568 6.22 31.78 -34.44
N ALA A 569 5.32 31.73 -33.45
CA ALA A 569 5.61 31.31 -32.09
C ALA A 569 5.94 29.81 -32.03
N GLN A 570 5.18 28.95 -32.73
CA GLN A 570 5.48 27.51 -32.86
C GLN A 570 6.82 27.25 -33.55
N LYS A 571 7.11 27.97 -34.64
CA LYS A 571 8.43 27.85 -35.29
C LYS A 571 9.58 28.31 -34.42
N LYS A 572 9.35 29.35 -33.58
CA LYS A 572 10.37 29.83 -32.64
C LYS A 572 10.56 28.85 -31.49
N ALA A 573 9.48 28.28 -30.97
CA ALA A 573 9.52 27.24 -29.95
C ALA A 573 10.19 25.95 -30.46
N GLN A 574 9.87 25.50 -31.69
CA GLN A 574 10.53 24.35 -32.30
C GLN A 574 12.03 24.60 -32.53
N LEU A 575 12.42 25.81 -32.95
CA LEU A 575 13.83 26.16 -33.15
C LEU A 575 14.61 26.28 -31.81
N GLU A 576 13.93 26.70 -30.72
CA GLU A 576 14.50 26.72 -29.39
C GLU A 576 14.58 25.30 -28.79
N GLU A 577 13.62 24.46 -29.10
CA GLU A 577 13.61 23.05 -28.69
C GLU A 577 14.66 22.24 -29.45
N GLU A 578 14.80 22.46 -30.75
CA GLU A 578 15.89 21.88 -31.56
C GLU A 578 17.27 22.35 -31.10
N LYS A 579 17.44 23.64 -30.72
CA LYS A 579 18.68 24.13 -30.14
C LYS A 579 18.97 23.53 -28.76
N LYS A 580 17.96 23.43 -27.88
CA LYS A 580 18.10 22.77 -26.59
C LYS A 580 18.38 21.28 -26.73
N ASN A 581 17.77 20.61 -27.70
CA ASN A 581 18.03 19.20 -27.98
C ASN A 581 19.43 19.00 -28.61
N ALA A 582 19.87 19.89 -29.49
CA ALA A 582 21.24 19.85 -30.03
C ALA A 582 22.32 20.17 -28.98
N GLU A 583 22.03 21.06 -28.00
CA GLU A 583 22.91 21.31 -26.85
C GLU A 583 22.90 20.14 -25.85
N LYS A 584 21.73 19.56 -25.58
CA LYS A 584 21.61 18.34 -24.79
C LYS A 584 22.34 17.15 -25.43
N GLU A 585 22.23 16.99 -26.78
CA GLU A 585 22.97 15.96 -27.51
C GLU A 585 24.49 16.18 -27.48
N LYS A 586 24.96 17.43 -27.57
CA LYS A 586 26.39 17.76 -27.40
C LYS A 586 26.87 17.55 -25.98
N GLN A 587 26.07 17.88 -24.97
CA GLN A 587 26.38 17.61 -23.56
C GLN A 587 26.34 16.10 -23.25
N LEU A 588 25.39 15.34 -23.82
CA LEU A 588 25.34 13.86 -23.68
C LEU A 588 26.54 13.19 -24.39
N LYS A 589 26.97 13.70 -25.58
CA LYS A 589 28.16 13.16 -26.25
C LYS A 589 29.45 13.48 -25.51
N ASN A 590 29.53 14.59 -24.80
CA ASN A 590 30.68 14.92 -23.96
C ASN A 590 30.66 14.20 -22.60
N GLN A 591 29.48 13.87 -22.07
CA GLN A 591 29.32 13.04 -20.87
C GLN A 591 29.53 11.54 -21.15
N LYS A 592 29.16 11.05 -22.35
CA LYS A 592 29.43 9.66 -22.73
C LYS A 592 30.93 9.35 -22.92
N LYS A 593 31.77 10.35 -23.19
CA LYS A 593 33.24 10.17 -23.18
C LYS A 593 33.91 10.20 -21.82
N LYS A 594 33.15 10.46 -20.73
CA LYS A 594 33.67 10.47 -19.34
C LYS A 594 33.03 9.44 -18.40
N LYS A 595 32.10 8.62 -18.88
CA LYS A 595 31.44 7.55 -18.10
C LYS A 595 31.44 6.23 -18.89
N GLU A 596 32.60 5.70 -19.15
CA GLU A 596 32.83 4.29 -19.52
C GLU A 596 33.27 3.46 -18.31
N ASP A 597 32.88 3.81 -17.11
CA ASP A 597 32.94 2.93 -15.94
C ASP A 597 31.83 3.35 -14.99
N ASP A 598 30.97 2.37 -14.69
CA ASP A 598 29.93 2.27 -13.68
C ASP A 598 28.47 2.50 -14.11
N ASP A 599 27.71 1.42 -13.84
CA ASP A 599 26.27 1.24 -13.77
C ASP A 599 25.46 1.10 -15.09
N GLU A 600 25.30 -0.17 -15.49
CA GLU A 600 24.28 -0.65 -16.41
C GLU A 600 22.87 -0.42 -15.84
N GLU A 601 22.18 0.62 -16.26
CA GLU A 601 20.74 0.77 -16.07
C GLU A 601 20.01 -0.30 -16.89
N ILE A 602 19.53 -1.35 -16.21
CA ILE A 602 18.64 -2.38 -16.74
C ILE A 602 17.24 -1.74 -16.95
N GLY A 603 17.00 -1.17 -18.13
CA GLY A 603 15.67 -0.66 -18.48
C GLY A 603 15.62 -0.15 -19.90
N GLY A 604 14.71 -0.71 -20.75
CA GLY A 604 14.32 -0.12 -22.03
C GLY A 604 13.73 1.28 -21.83
N PRO A 605 13.55 2.10 -22.89
CA PRO A 605 13.05 3.45 -22.76
C PRO A 605 11.70 3.45 -22.03
N LYS A 606 11.68 4.03 -20.82
CA LYS A 606 10.46 4.19 -20.04
C LYS A 606 9.50 5.09 -20.84
N GLU A 607 8.28 4.66 -21.02
CA GLU A 607 7.25 5.47 -21.67
C GLU A 607 7.04 6.76 -20.87
N GLU A 608 7.30 7.90 -21.52
CA GLU A 608 7.23 9.21 -20.87
C GLU A 608 5.77 9.59 -20.62
N LEU A 609 5.43 9.86 -19.36
CA LEU A 609 4.11 10.28 -18.94
C LEU A 609 3.92 11.77 -19.23
N ILE A 610 3.30 12.09 -20.37
CA ILE A 610 3.06 13.46 -20.82
C ILE A 610 1.71 13.93 -20.27
N PRO A 611 1.65 14.97 -19.40
CA PRO A 611 0.42 15.45 -18.79
C PRO A 611 -0.69 15.79 -19.77
N ASP A 612 -0.37 16.48 -20.86
CA ASP A 612 -1.35 16.90 -21.88
C ASP A 612 -2.02 15.70 -22.57
N LYS A 613 -1.29 14.61 -22.80
CA LYS A 613 -1.85 13.37 -23.35
C LYS A 613 -2.74 12.65 -22.33
N LEU A 614 -2.33 12.63 -21.07
CA LEU A 614 -3.10 12.01 -19.99
C LEU A 614 -4.41 12.75 -19.73
N ALA A 615 -4.43 14.08 -19.91
CA ALA A 615 -5.63 14.91 -19.77
C ALA A 615 -6.63 14.76 -20.93
N LYS A 616 -6.22 14.18 -22.07
CA LYS A 616 -7.06 13.97 -23.27
C LYS A 616 -7.05 12.50 -23.69
N PRO A 617 -7.50 11.56 -22.82
CA PRO A 617 -7.55 10.14 -23.19
C PRO A 617 -8.64 9.89 -24.23
N GLU A 618 -8.43 8.92 -25.13
CA GLU A 618 -9.44 8.53 -26.11
C GLU A 618 -10.71 7.98 -25.44
N ASN A 619 -10.54 7.20 -24.37
CA ASN A 619 -11.64 6.63 -23.60
C ASN A 619 -11.38 6.73 -22.09
N PRO A 620 -11.81 7.82 -21.43
CA PRO A 620 -11.57 8.04 -20.00
C PRO A 620 -12.11 6.90 -19.11
N LEU A 621 -13.27 6.33 -19.47
CA LEU A 621 -13.88 5.26 -18.68
C LEU A 621 -13.09 3.95 -18.71
N GLU A 622 -12.41 3.63 -19.83
CA GLU A 622 -11.56 2.44 -19.88
C GLU A 622 -10.29 2.64 -19.03
N GLU A 623 -9.72 3.85 -19.06
CA GLU A 623 -8.60 4.17 -18.17
C GLU A 623 -9.01 4.10 -16.69
N ALA A 624 -10.20 4.60 -16.34
CA ALA A 624 -10.74 4.46 -14.99
C ALA A 624 -10.92 2.99 -14.56
N VAL A 625 -11.36 2.11 -15.48
CA VAL A 625 -11.51 0.67 -15.21
C VAL A 625 -10.17 0.01 -14.87
N LYS A 626 -9.06 0.41 -15.50
CA LYS A 626 -7.72 -0.14 -15.19
C LYS A 626 -7.37 0.07 -13.72
N PHE A 627 -7.63 1.26 -13.17
CA PHE A 627 -7.44 1.54 -11.75
C PHE A 627 -8.46 0.86 -10.84
N LEU A 628 -9.69 0.64 -11.33
CA LEU A 628 -10.77 0.02 -10.55
C LEU A 628 -10.55 -1.48 -10.33
N ILE A 629 -10.02 -2.21 -11.31
CA ILE A 629 -9.88 -3.68 -11.24
C ILE A 629 -9.13 -4.15 -9.99
N PRO A 630 -7.92 -3.62 -9.66
CA PRO A 630 -7.22 -4.01 -8.45
C PRO A 630 -8.02 -3.69 -7.17
N LEU A 631 -8.70 -2.56 -7.11
CA LEU A 631 -9.53 -2.19 -5.96
C LEU A 631 -10.70 -3.17 -5.77
N LYS A 632 -11.40 -3.54 -6.84
CA LYS A 632 -12.49 -4.53 -6.78
C LYS A 632 -12.03 -5.90 -6.33
N ASN A 633 -10.82 -6.28 -6.67
CA ASN A 633 -10.27 -7.59 -6.34
C ASN A 633 -9.72 -7.63 -4.91
N LEU A 634 -9.05 -6.58 -4.47
CA LEU A 634 -8.23 -6.58 -3.26
C LEU A 634 -8.81 -5.72 -2.12
N VAL A 635 -9.61 -4.68 -2.41
CA VAL A 635 -10.15 -3.73 -1.41
C VAL A 635 -11.68 -3.80 -1.37
N ARG A 636 -12.21 -5.02 -1.18
CA ARG A 636 -13.66 -5.30 -1.21
C ARG A 636 -14.40 -4.80 0.03
N ASN A 637 -13.69 -4.58 1.11
CA ASN A 637 -14.24 -4.16 2.41
C ASN A 637 -14.49 -2.64 2.53
N LYS A 638 -14.05 -1.84 1.55
CA LYS A 638 -14.31 -0.40 1.53
C LYS A 638 -15.48 -0.08 0.63
N ILE A 639 -16.50 0.59 1.20
CA ILE A 639 -17.69 0.99 0.46
C ILE A 639 -17.37 1.87 -0.76
N GLU A 640 -16.42 2.80 -0.63
CA GLU A 640 -16.00 3.69 -1.73
C GLU A 640 -15.57 2.93 -3.00
N THR A 641 -14.95 1.75 -2.87
CA THR A 641 -14.59 0.92 -4.02
C THR A 641 -15.81 0.57 -4.87
N HIS A 642 -16.91 0.23 -4.21
CA HIS A 642 -18.15 -0.15 -4.88
C HIS A 642 -18.92 1.06 -5.40
N LEU A 643 -18.82 2.20 -4.71
CA LEU A 643 -19.44 3.46 -5.18
C LEU A 643 -18.70 4.00 -6.41
N LEU A 644 -17.37 3.96 -6.44
CA LEU A 644 -16.58 4.31 -7.64
C LEU A 644 -16.87 3.35 -8.80
N ALA A 645 -17.05 2.06 -8.52
CA ALA A 645 -17.44 1.09 -9.53
C ALA A 645 -18.82 1.41 -10.10
N PHE A 646 -19.78 1.77 -9.24
CA PHE A 646 -21.10 2.21 -9.68
C PHE A 646 -21.01 3.43 -10.60
N GLU A 647 -20.22 4.45 -10.25
CA GLU A 647 -20.07 5.67 -11.05
C GLU A 647 -19.55 5.39 -12.46
N ILE A 648 -18.58 4.49 -12.60
CA ILE A 648 -18.03 4.06 -13.89
C ILE A 648 -19.11 3.28 -14.68
N TYR A 649 -19.74 2.29 -14.03
CA TYR A 649 -20.73 1.43 -14.72
C TYR A 649 -22.01 2.17 -15.05
N PHE A 650 -22.39 3.19 -14.30
CA PHE A 650 -23.50 4.07 -14.60
C PHE A 650 -23.29 4.80 -15.95
N ARG A 651 -22.10 5.37 -16.17
CA ARG A 651 -21.75 6.04 -17.42
C ARG A 651 -21.54 5.08 -18.59
N LYS A 652 -21.18 3.83 -18.30
CA LYS A 652 -21.08 2.74 -19.30
C LYS A 652 -22.39 2.00 -19.53
N GLU A 653 -23.48 2.36 -18.87
CA GLU A 653 -24.82 1.75 -18.95
C GLU A 653 -24.82 0.22 -18.67
N LYS A 654 -23.91 -0.23 -17.74
CA LYS A 654 -23.76 -1.64 -17.37
C LYS A 654 -24.61 -1.98 -16.14
N TYR A 655 -25.94 -2.07 -16.31
CA TYR A 655 -26.92 -2.21 -15.22
C TYR A 655 -26.67 -3.36 -14.25
N LEU A 656 -26.28 -4.55 -14.73
CA LEU A 656 -25.97 -5.69 -13.84
C LEU A 656 -24.74 -5.45 -12.98
N LEU A 657 -23.73 -4.75 -13.51
CA LEU A 657 -22.52 -4.39 -12.74
C LEU A 657 -22.82 -3.25 -11.75
N MET A 658 -23.73 -2.33 -12.10
CA MET A 658 -24.26 -1.34 -11.14
C MET A 658 -24.96 -2.02 -9.97
N LEU A 659 -25.89 -2.96 -10.27
CA LEU A 659 -26.60 -3.74 -9.25
C LEU A 659 -25.62 -4.50 -8.33
N GLN A 660 -24.63 -5.18 -8.91
CA GLN A 660 -23.61 -5.88 -8.14
C GLN A 660 -22.87 -4.92 -7.19
N SER A 661 -22.52 -3.73 -7.67
CA SER A 661 -21.81 -2.71 -6.88
C SER A 661 -22.69 -2.18 -5.73
N ILE A 662 -23.97 -1.90 -6.01
CA ILE A 662 -24.95 -1.49 -5.01
C ILE A 662 -25.13 -2.55 -3.93
N LYS A 663 -25.35 -3.82 -4.30
CA LYS A 663 -25.54 -4.92 -3.32
C LYS A 663 -24.35 -5.07 -2.38
N ARG A 664 -23.15 -4.93 -2.90
CA ARG A 664 -21.93 -4.96 -2.07
C ARG A 664 -21.81 -3.74 -1.16
N ALA A 665 -22.15 -2.55 -1.67
CA ALA A 665 -22.11 -1.32 -0.88
C ALA A 665 -23.16 -1.32 0.24
N VAL A 666 -24.39 -1.79 -0.01
CA VAL A 666 -25.46 -1.95 0.98
C VAL A 666 -25.04 -2.91 2.10
N ALA A 667 -24.33 -4.00 1.76
CA ALA A 667 -23.84 -4.97 2.75
C ALA A 667 -22.77 -4.40 3.71
N ILE A 668 -22.07 -3.33 3.31
CA ILE A 668 -21.00 -2.71 4.11
C ILE A 668 -21.59 -1.58 4.98
N GLU A 669 -22.32 -0.63 4.38
CA GLU A 669 -22.82 0.55 5.07
C GLU A 669 -24.12 1.04 4.40
N PRO A 670 -25.29 0.51 4.83
CA PRO A 670 -26.57 0.83 4.18
C PRO A 670 -26.97 2.31 4.29
N SER A 671 -26.51 3.01 5.33
CA SER A 671 -26.86 4.42 5.59
C SER A 671 -25.97 5.44 4.89
N ASN A 672 -24.96 5.02 4.11
CA ASN A 672 -23.99 5.92 3.50
C ASN A 672 -24.66 6.94 2.54
N PRO A 673 -24.37 8.25 2.67
CA PRO A 673 -24.99 9.29 1.86
C PRO A 673 -24.72 9.14 0.35
N TRP A 674 -23.53 8.75 -0.05
CA TRP A 674 -23.21 8.55 -1.48
C TRP A 674 -23.91 7.31 -2.03
N LEU A 675 -24.03 6.24 -1.22
CA LEU A 675 -24.81 5.07 -1.61
C LEU A 675 -26.27 5.43 -1.88
N HIS A 676 -26.89 6.28 -1.04
CA HIS A 676 -28.25 6.74 -1.28
C HIS A 676 -28.41 7.43 -2.64
N GLN A 677 -27.45 8.30 -3.03
CA GLN A 677 -27.44 8.91 -4.35
C GLN A 677 -27.37 7.87 -5.49
N CYS A 678 -26.52 6.85 -5.31
CA CYS A 678 -26.38 5.76 -6.28
C CYS A 678 -27.68 4.95 -6.40
N LEU A 679 -28.33 4.63 -5.26
CA LEU A 679 -29.60 3.92 -5.22
C LEU A 679 -30.70 4.66 -5.98
N VAL A 680 -30.87 5.95 -5.72
CA VAL A 680 -31.93 6.75 -6.39
C VAL A 680 -31.67 6.86 -7.90
N ARG A 681 -30.39 7.05 -8.33
CA ARG A 681 -30.07 7.07 -9.77
C ARG A 681 -30.26 5.71 -10.45
N PHE A 682 -29.95 4.62 -9.75
CA PHE A 682 -30.17 3.26 -10.24
C PHE A 682 -31.64 2.96 -10.41
N PHE A 683 -32.48 3.35 -9.44
CA PHE A 683 -33.92 3.16 -9.47
C PHE A 683 -34.56 3.86 -10.69
N LYS A 684 -34.23 5.15 -10.91
CA LYS A 684 -34.70 5.91 -12.07
C LYS A 684 -34.22 5.33 -13.41
N GLY A 685 -32.95 4.96 -13.51
CA GLY A 685 -32.41 4.39 -14.74
C GLY A 685 -33.04 3.04 -15.09
N GLY A 686 -33.44 2.28 -14.07
CA GLY A 686 -34.13 1.00 -14.23
C GLY A 686 -35.55 1.10 -14.79
N GLU A 687 -36.30 2.16 -14.48
CA GLU A 687 -37.64 2.36 -14.99
C GLU A 687 -37.68 2.77 -16.47
N ASN A 688 -36.72 3.60 -16.91
CA ASN A 688 -36.80 4.23 -18.23
C ASN A 688 -36.09 3.45 -19.37
N ASN A 689 -35.08 2.59 -19.09
CA ASN A 689 -34.20 2.02 -20.12
C ASN A 689 -34.13 0.49 -20.19
N THR A 690 -34.85 -0.26 -19.34
CA THR A 690 -34.71 -1.72 -19.21
C THR A 690 -35.24 -2.54 -20.38
N THR A 691 -36.05 -1.95 -21.28
CA THR A 691 -36.77 -2.69 -22.33
C THR A 691 -36.03 -2.75 -23.68
N LEU A 692 -35.03 -1.91 -23.93
CA LEU A 692 -34.39 -1.76 -25.25
C LEU A 692 -33.03 -2.42 -25.44
N ILE A 693 -32.27 -2.70 -24.35
CA ILE A 693 -30.84 -3.10 -24.45
C ILE A 693 -30.53 -4.44 -23.76
N LEU A 694 -31.39 -4.94 -22.86
CA LEU A 694 -31.11 -6.08 -22.01
C LEU A 694 -31.85 -7.34 -22.43
N THR A 695 -31.22 -8.51 -22.18
CA THR A 695 -31.93 -9.80 -22.36
C THR A 695 -33.09 -9.93 -21.38
N ALA A 696 -34.13 -10.69 -21.77
CA ALA A 696 -35.28 -10.93 -20.92
C ALA A 696 -34.95 -11.48 -19.53
N ALA A 697 -33.91 -12.32 -19.44
CA ALA A 697 -33.38 -12.83 -18.18
C ALA A 697 -32.76 -11.73 -17.29
N ALA A 698 -31.98 -10.81 -17.86
CA ALA A 698 -31.39 -9.69 -17.14
C ALA A 698 -32.45 -8.72 -16.63
N CYS A 699 -33.49 -8.43 -17.44
CA CYS A 699 -34.61 -7.61 -17.02
C CYS A 699 -35.38 -8.24 -15.84
N LYS A 700 -35.58 -9.56 -15.85
CA LYS A 700 -36.25 -10.29 -14.76
C LYS A 700 -35.44 -10.18 -13.44
N VAL A 701 -34.11 -10.36 -13.50
CA VAL A 701 -33.27 -10.21 -12.35
C VAL A 701 -33.31 -8.78 -11.81
N LEU A 702 -33.17 -7.77 -12.67
CA LEU A 702 -33.21 -6.37 -12.26
C LEU A 702 -34.55 -6.00 -11.59
N ARG A 703 -35.71 -6.38 -12.16
CA ARG A 703 -37.01 -6.13 -11.56
C ARG A 703 -37.15 -6.77 -10.17
N HIS A 704 -36.71 -8.02 -10.04
CA HIS A 704 -36.77 -8.73 -8.76
C HIS A 704 -35.90 -8.03 -7.70
N GLU A 705 -34.67 -7.66 -8.03
CA GLU A 705 -33.78 -7.01 -7.10
C GLU A 705 -34.18 -5.55 -6.79
N ILE A 706 -34.74 -4.82 -7.74
CA ILE A 706 -35.34 -3.50 -7.52
C ILE A 706 -36.48 -3.60 -6.51
N SER A 707 -37.43 -4.51 -6.71
CA SER A 707 -38.51 -4.74 -5.76
C SER A 707 -38.00 -5.12 -4.37
N ARG A 708 -36.90 -5.90 -4.29
CA ARG A 708 -36.29 -6.29 -3.01
C ARG A 708 -35.60 -5.12 -2.30
N LEU A 709 -34.93 -4.22 -3.03
CA LEU A 709 -34.15 -3.10 -2.46
C LEU A 709 -35.04 -1.91 -2.08
N PHE A 710 -36.10 -1.66 -2.81
CA PHE A 710 -36.95 -0.46 -2.68
C PHE A 710 -38.37 -0.74 -2.22
N GLY A 711 -38.78 -2.02 -2.18
CA GLY A 711 -40.17 -2.41 -1.90
C GLY A 711 -41.13 -1.89 -2.96
N GLU A 712 -42.27 -1.40 -2.53
CA GLU A 712 -43.31 -0.77 -3.39
C GLU A 712 -43.18 0.76 -3.46
N SER A 713 -42.10 1.33 -2.93
CA SER A 713 -41.86 2.77 -2.88
C SER A 713 -41.45 3.31 -4.25
N ASP A 714 -41.95 4.48 -4.62
CA ASP A 714 -41.43 5.24 -5.75
C ASP A 714 -40.09 5.98 -5.37
N PRO A 715 -39.29 6.41 -6.35
CA PRO A 715 -38.01 7.08 -6.05
C PRO A 715 -38.16 8.37 -5.22
N GLN A 716 -39.27 9.07 -5.33
CA GLN A 716 -39.52 10.33 -4.60
C GLN A 716 -39.85 10.04 -3.14
N SER A 717 -40.74 9.08 -2.89
CA SER A 717 -41.09 8.62 -1.55
C SER A 717 -39.91 8.00 -0.84
N PHE A 718 -39.10 7.20 -1.53
CA PHE A 718 -37.85 6.64 -1.01
C PHE A 718 -36.87 7.73 -0.55
N ASN A 719 -36.66 8.76 -1.36
CA ASN A 719 -35.78 9.88 -1.00
C ASN A 719 -36.36 10.73 0.13
N LYS A 720 -37.69 10.94 0.17
CA LYS A 720 -38.37 11.70 1.24
C LYS A 720 -38.23 11.01 2.60
N ASN A 721 -38.43 9.69 2.62
CA ASN A 721 -38.28 8.88 3.83
C ASN A 721 -36.83 8.93 4.35
N TYR A 722 -35.86 8.82 3.47
CA TYR A 722 -34.44 8.96 3.83
C TYR A 722 -34.12 10.31 4.45
N LEU A 723 -34.61 11.42 3.87
CA LEU A 723 -34.40 12.78 4.40
C LEU A 723 -35.05 12.96 5.78
N SER A 724 -36.22 12.35 6.03
CA SER A 724 -36.89 12.41 7.34
C SER A 724 -36.10 11.65 8.42
N GLN A 725 -35.54 10.50 8.08
CA GLN A 725 -34.74 9.67 8.99
C GLN A 725 -33.41 10.32 9.37
N HIS A 726 -32.82 11.10 8.46
CA HIS A 726 -31.49 11.70 8.62
C HIS A 726 -31.51 13.25 8.68
N SER A 727 -32.55 13.82 9.29
CA SER A 727 -32.78 15.26 9.33
C SER A 727 -31.66 16.06 10.01
N TYR A 728 -30.91 15.47 10.94
CA TYR A 728 -29.84 16.11 11.71
C TYR A 728 -28.47 16.05 11.05
N SER A 729 -28.28 15.25 9.98
CA SER A 729 -26.98 15.05 9.34
C SER A 729 -26.86 15.88 8.04
N ILE A 730 -25.91 16.80 8.00
CA ILE A 730 -25.63 17.64 6.82
C ILE A 730 -25.27 16.80 5.59
N PRO A 731 -24.35 15.81 5.66
CA PRO A 731 -24.03 14.98 4.50
C PRO A 731 -25.24 14.24 3.92
N HIS A 732 -26.10 13.70 4.78
CA HIS A 732 -27.30 12.98 4.34
C HIS A 732 -28.35 13.92 3.72
N ARG A 733 -28.50 15.12 4.30
CA ARG A 733 -29.38 16.16 3.71
C ARG A 733 -28.89 16.63 2.36
N LEU A 734 -27.57 16.80 2.18
CA LEU A 734 -26.98 17.15 0.89
C LEU A 734 -27.21 16.05 -0.14
N ALA A 735 -27.02 14.78 0.23
CA ALA A 735 -27.25 13.65 -0.63
C ALA A 735 -28.69 13.58 -1.18
N GLY A 736 -29.68 13.83 -0.31
CA GLY A 736 -31.06 13.87 -0.72
C GLY A 736 -31.47 15.13 -1.51
N LYS A 737 -30.78 16.29 -1.28
CA LYS A 737 -31.06 17.56 -2.00
C LYS A 737 -30.43 17.63 -3.40
N HIS A 738 -29.25 17.08 -3.59
CA HIS A 738 -28.61 17.01 -4.92
C HIS A 738 -29.51 16.38 -5.96
N HIS A 739 -30.49 15.64 -5.52
CA HIS A 739 -31.50 15.05 -6.39
C HIS A 739 -32.47 16.07 -6.99
N ARG A 740 -32.78 17.18 -6.32
CA ARG A 740 -33.69 18.22 -6.85
C ARG A 740 -33.05 19.00 -8.02
N HIS A 741 -31.73 19.19 -8.04
CA HIS A 741 -31.03 19.85 -9.15
C HIS A 741 -30.95 19.00 -10.42
N PHE A 742 -30.91 17.67 -10.30
CA PHE A 742 -30.99 16.79 -11.47
C PHE A 742 -32.37 16.77 -12.14
N TYR A 743 -33.43 17.12 -11.41
CA TYR A 743 -34.78 17.25 -12.00
C TYR A 743 -34.96 18.54 -12.82
N SER A 744 -34.18 19.60 -12.55
CA SER A 744 -34.30 20.90 -13.24
C SER A 744 -33.44 21.01 -14.50
N ILE A 745 -32.60 20.02 -14.81
CA ILE A 745 -31.68 20.05 -15.98
C ILE A 745 -32.21 19.11 -17.12
N ILE A 746 -33.21 18.29 -16.84
CA ILE A 746 -33.78 17.32 -17.84
C ILE A 746 -35.20 17.75 -18.29
N TYR A 747 -35.76 18.87 -17.80
CA TYR A 747 -36.95 19.50 -18.33
C TYR A 747 -36.67 20.86 -18.92
#